data_3244ef788a059df2a38e5b3ebe2808af
#
_entry.id   3244ef788a059df2a38e5b3ebe2808af
#
_cell.length_a   1.000
_cell.length_b   1.000
_cell.length_c   1.000
_cell.angle_alpha   90.00
_cell.angle_beta   90.00
_cell.angle_gamma   90.00
#
_symmetry.space_group_name_H-M   'P 1'
#
loop_
_entity.id
_entity.type
_entity.pdbx_description
1 polymer ?
#
loop_
_entity_poly.entity_id
_entity_poly.type
_entity_poly.pdbx_seq_one_letter_code
_entity_poly.pdbx_strand_id
1 'polypeptide(L)'
;EFRRVLFRSQQIELPGEAITDAVKHYWKYGLFSEVSISVDSLVNDKAYLHIHLQMRPRVSTINYVGLKKSERTDMEEKLGLLKGAQITPNMIDRAKILAKKYFDEKGFKNADIQIVQRDDVANKNQVILDVIIDKKQKMKVRTITIEGNHALKDSKIKGGLFKKGAFAKTHEAGKLGSFLKAKKYTPERWKADKQKLIEKYNEYGYRDAVILSDSVWNVDEKHVSINIKVDEGKKYFIRNITWVGNTVYNSDYLAAVLGMKKGDVYNQKLMNKRLTEDEDAVGNNYWNNGYLFYSLNPTEVNIVGDSIDLEMRIFEGPQAHINHVRINGNDRLYENVVRRELRTKPGDLFSKEALQRSAREIASMGHFDPEKVNPEPKPDPENGTVDINYNLEQKSNDQVEFSLGWGQTGVIGRIGLKLNNFSMRNLFNKNKEHRGIMPIGDGEVLSIGAQTNGTYYQSYNTSYSTNWFGGKRPIQFSVGAYFSKQTDVSSNYYNNGYFNNYYNYMYGYGNYNNYYNNYESYYDPDKYIKLFGFSLGWGKQLRWPDDYFQLSLSLSFTRYMLKNWSYFLMTNGNSNNLNLSIQLSRTSTDNQLFPRRGSEFVASVTVTPPWSAWDGKDYKNLANNPKSATYNHEQQEKYRWVEYHKWKFKGRMFTALTSGQKCLVLMTRVEFGLLGSFNKWKKSPFETYYMGGDGMTGYSTSYAEETIGLRGYENGSLSGNNSYYGDAYAYSRMTLELRYPLMLETSTSIFALAFVEGGNAWTDVKKFNPLNMK
;
A
#
# COMPACT_ATOMS: atom_id res chain seq x y z
N GLU A 1 37.23 35.66 -39.75
CA GLU A 1 36.11 35.35 -40.66
C GLU A 1 35.15 36.55 -40.88
N PHE A 2 34.85 37.33 -39.86
CA PHE A 2 33.96 38.51 -40.01
C PHE A 2 34.45 39.58 -40.97
N ARG A 3 35.77 39.75 -41.13
CA ARG A 3 36.34 40.69 -42.11
C ARG A 3 36.22 40.25 -43.58
N ARG A 4 35.86 38.97 -43.83
CA ARG A 4 35.74 38.44 -45.19
C ARG A 4 34.39 38.70 -45.87
N VAL A 5 33.38 39.06 -45.12
CA VAL A 5 31.96 39.11 -45.57
C VAL A 5 31.55 40.50 -46.06
N LEU A 6 32.28 41.54 -45.68
CA LEU A 6 31.94 42.94 -46.01
C LEU A 6 32.91 43.59 -46.99
N PHE A 7 32.38 43.89 -48.19
CA PHE A 7 32.86 44.90 -49.13
C PHE A 7 34.35 44.84 -49.53
N ARG A 8 34.99 43.68 -49.52
CA ARG A 8 36.35 43.59 -50.03
C ARG A 8 36.37 43.71 -51.55
N SER A 9 36.76 44.85 -52.05
CA SER A 9 36.91 45.14 -53.48
C SER A 9 35.61 45.41 -54.25
N GLN A 10 34.54 45.82 -53.62
CA GLN A 10 33.30 46.23 -54.28
C GLN A 10 33.13 47.75 -54.11
N GLN A 11 32.77 48.44 -55.18
CA GLN A 11 32.31 49.81 -55.12
C GLN A 11 30.83 49.80 -54.70
N ILE A 12 30.47 50.48 -53.63
CA ILE A 12 29.12 50.57 -53.09
C ILE A 12 28.72 52.07 -53.02
N GLU A 13 27.47 52.30 -53.28
CA GLU A 13 26.88 53.65 -53.12
C GLU A 13 26.55 53.88 -51.63
N LEU A 14 26.85 55.09 -51.16
CA LEU A 14 26.59 55.56 -49.83
C LEU A 14 25.77 56.90 -49.88
N PRO A 15 24.58 56.86 -49.19
CA PRO A 15 23.89 55.80 -48.57
C PRO A 15 23.23 54.83 -49.57
N GLY A 16 23.24 53.49 -49.30
CA GLY A 16 22.70 52.47 -50.23
C GLY A 16 22.22 51.20 -49.54
N GLU A 17 21.51 50.34 -50.32
CA GLU A 17 20.97 49.07 -49.82
C GLU A 17 22.05 48.13 -49.29
N ALA A 18 23.25 48.17 -49.85
CA ALA A 18 24.35 47.30 -49.40
C ALA A 18 24.70 47.47 -47.92
N ILE A 19 24.59 48.67 -47.37
CA ILE A 19 24.84 48.96 -45.94
C ILE A 19 23.66 48.37 -45.11
N THR A 20 22.43 48.55 -45.59
CA THR A 20 21.24 48.03 -44.93
C THR A 20 21.29 46.51 -44.87
N ASP A 21 21.67 45.85 -45.95
CA ASP A 21 21.79 44.40 -46.02
C ASP A 21 22.95 43.87 -45.16
N ALA A 22 24.05 44.59 -45.07
CA ALA A 22 25.11 44.26 -44.15
C ALA A 22 24.65 44.31 -42.70
N VAL A 23 23.90 45.37 -42.29
CA VAL A 23 23.30 45.44 -40.94
C VAL A 23 22.33 44.29 -40.70
N LYS A 24 21.43 44.01 -41.67
CA LYS A 24 20.51 42.88 -41.58
C LYS A 24 21.25 41.53 -41.46
N HIS A 25 22.34 41.35 -42.17
CA HIS A 25 23.17 40.16 -42.12
C HIS A 25 23.79 39.95 -40.74
N TYR A 26 24.36 40.98 -40.10
CA TYR A 26 24.84 40.90 -38.73
C TYR A 26 23.71 40.58 -37.74
N TRP A 27 22.56 41.23 -37.88
CA TRP A 27 21.38 40.91 -37.06
C TRP A 27 20.95 39.46 -37.19
N LYS A 28 21.02 38.87 -38.38
CA LYS A 28 20.63 37.47 -38.65
C LYS A 28 21.51 36.48 -37.87
N TYR A 29 22.74 36.79 -37.52
CA TYR A 29 23.57 35.97 -36.66
C TYR A 29 23.05 35.88 -35.21
N GLY A 30 22.22 36.83 -34.77
CA GLY A 30 21.64 36.82 -33.42
C GLY A 30 22.62 37.13 -32.30
N LEU A 31 23.88 37.36 -32.60
CA LEU A 31 24.98 37.54 -31.64
C LEU A 31 25.10 38.96 -31.07
N PHE A 32 24.51 39.94 -31.73
CA PHE A 32 24.68 41.34 -31.39
C PHE A 32 23.41 41.96 -30.81
N SER A 33 23.56 42.84 -29.83
CA SER A 33 22.51 43.69 -29.28
C SER A 33 22.36 45.01 -30.05
N GLU A 34 23.42 45.45 -30.64
CA GLU A 34 23.45 46.66 -31.47
C GLU A 34 24.41 46.47 -32.63
N VAL A 35 23.98 46.91 -33.79
CA VAL A 35 24.78 46.93 -35.02
C VAL A 35 24.53 48.27 -35.68
N SER A 36 25.55 49.07 -35.75
CA SER A 36 25.52 50.32 -36.47
C SER A 36 26.75 50.50 -37.40
N ILE A 37 26.53 51.06 -38.57
CA ILE A 37 27.58 51.36 -39.52
C ILE A 37 27.48 52.84 -39.81
N SER A 38 28.52 53.57 -39.45
CA SER A 38 28.66 55.05 -39.70
C SER A 38 29.85 55.35 -40.59
N VAL A 39 29.77 56.45 -41.26
CA VAL A 39 30.91 56.98 -42.02
C VAL A 39 31.80 57.77 -41.08
N ASP A 40 33.03 57.35 -40.93
CA ASP A 40 34.04 58.02 -40.08
C ASP A 40 34.70 59.22 -40.80
N SER A 41 35.09 59.01 -42.06
CA SER A 41 35.71 60.05 -42.87
C SER A 41 35.50 59.78 -44.37
N LEU A 42 35.57 60.91 -45.16
CA LEU A 42 35.52 60.85 -46.61
C LEU A 42 36.81 61.43 -47.14
N VAL A 43 37.61 60.64 -47.86
CA VAL A 43 38.91 61.11 -48.45
C VAL A 43 38.96 60.60 -49.90
N ASN A 44 39.06 61.55 -50.89
CA ASN A 44 39.20 61.30 -52.35
C ASN A 44 38.11 60.24 -52.83
N ASP A 45 36.85 60.56 -52.62
CA ASP A 45 35.68 59.69 -52.95
C ASP A 45 35.68 58.32 -52.32
N LYS A 46 36.50 58.08 -51.30
CA LYS A 46 36.49 56.86 -50.49
C LYS A 46 35.93 57.14 -49.11
N ALA A 47 34.96 56.38 -48.70
CA ALA A 47 34.38 56.43 -47.36
C ALA A 47 35.05 55.40 -46.45
N TYR A 48 35.50 55.85 -45.29
CA TYR A 48 35.93 54.96 -44.20
C TYR A 48 34.71 54.68 -43.31
N LEU A 49 34.36 53.39 -43.16
CA LEU A 49 33.18 52.97 -42.39
C LEU A 49 33.61 52.50 -41.00
N HIS A 50 32.94 53.05 -40.01
CA HIS A 50 33.07 52.61 -38.65
C HIS A 50 31.90 51.62 -38.38
N ILE A 51 32.25 50.37 -38.09
CA ILE A 51 31.28 49.33 -37.77
C ILE A 51 31.27 49.13 -36.26
N HIS A 52 30.19 49.54 -35.61
CA HIS A 52 29.95 49.31 -34.18
C HIS A 52 29.10 48.07 -33.98
N LEU A 53 29.68 47.08 -33.27
CA LEU A 53 29.04 45.81 -32.94
C LEU A 53 29.07 45.62 -31.43
N GLN A 54 27.92 45.68 -30.81
CA GLN A 54 27.79 45.36 -29.40
C GLN A 54 27.30 43.90 -29.23
N MET A 55 28.14 43.07 -28.64
CA MET A 55 27.75 41.64 -28.40
C MET A 55 26.66 41.57 -27.33
N ARG A 56 25.69 40.69 -27.54
CA ARG A 56 24.70 40.37 -26.50
C ARG A 56 25.39 39.78 -25.28
N PRO A 57 25.03 40.19 -24.07
CA PRO A 57 25.63 39.64 -22.85
C PRO A 57 25.34 38.16 -22.70
N ARG A 58 26.21 37.47 -21.98
CA ARG A 58 26.04 36.05 -21.64
C ARG A 58 25.62 35.91 -20.18
N VAL A 59 24.89 34.81 -19.89
CA VAL A 59 24.48 34.48 -18.53
C VAL A 59 25.68 34.03 -17.70
N SER A 60 26.05 34.79 -16.65
CA SER A 60 27.07 34.39 -15.70
C SER A 60 26.52 33.46 -14.61
N THR A 61 25.37 33.82 -14.06
CA THR A 61 24.71 33.06 -12.96
C THR A 61 23.20 33.21 -13.05
N ILE A 62 22.49 32.19 -12.64
CA ILE A 62 21.02 32.19 -12.56
C ILE A 62 20.63 31.99 -11.09
N ASN A 63 19.93 32.94 -10.53
CA ASN A 63 19.41 32.88 -9.17
C ASN A 63 17.91 32.66 -9.21
N TYR A 64 17.43 31.72 -8.39
CA TYR A 64 16.02 31.46 -8.24
C TYR A 64 15.56 31.91 -6.86
N VAL A 65 14.57 32.82 -6.82
CA VAL A 65 14.02 33.40 -5.60
C VAL A 65 12.54 32.98 -5.46
N GLY A 66 12.10 32.63 -4.23
CA GLY A 66 10.72 32.26 -3.94
C GLY A 66 10.39 30.78 -4.14
N LEU A 67 11.37 29.92 -4.42
CA LEU A 67 11.22 28.49 -4.69
C LEU A 67 11.70 27.60 -3.54
N LYS A 68 11.05 26.43 -3.39
CA LYS A 68 11.57 25.33 -2.58
C LYS A 68 12.67 24.59 -3.35
N LYS A 69 13.54 23.85 -2.64
CA LYS A 69 14.67 23.13 -3.25
C LYS A 69 14.26 22.22 -4.42
N SER A 70 13.19 21.43 -4.28
CA SER A 70 12.68 20.58 -5.36
C SER A 70 12.12 21.36 -6.55
N GLU A 71 11.44 22.48 -6.30
CA GLU A 71 10.91 23.33 -7.38
C GLU A 71 12.03 24.03 -8.14
N ARG A 72 13.12 24.38 -7.45
CA ARG A 72 14.31 24.94 -8.07
C ARG A 72 14.94 23.94 -9.05
N THR A 73 15.13 22.70 -8.66
CA THR A 73 15.65 21.65 -9.55
C THR A 73 14.76 21.45 -10.77
N ASP A 74 13.43 21.40 -10.58
CA ASP A 74 12.48 21.32 -11.69
C ASP A 74 12.59 22.54 -12.65
N MET A 75 12.84 23.74 -12.12
CA MET A 75 12.99 24.95 -12.93
C MET A 75 14.31 24.97 -13.70
N GLU A 76 15.41 24.57 -13.07
CA GLU A 76 16.73 24.46 -13.72
C GLU A 76 16.66 23.55 -14.95
N GLU A 77 15.89 22.45 -14.87
CA GLU A 77 15.71 21.51 -15.98
C GLU A 77 14.76 22.06 -17.08
N LYS A 78 13.62 22.66 -16.66
CA LYS A 78 12.51 22.98 -17.59
C LYS A 78 12.64 24.31 -18.30
N LEU A 79 13.27 25.31 -17.68
CA LEU A 79 13.34 26.65 -18.27
C LEU A 79 14.33 26.76 -19.43
N GLY A 80 15.28 25.82 -19.54
CA GLY A 80 16.30 25.87 -20.60
C GLY A 80 17.24 27.06 -20.52
N LEU A 81 17.34 27.68 -19.34
CA LEU A 81 18.31 28.75 -19.07
C LEU A 81 19.65 28.12 -18.72
N LEU A 82 20.67 28.37 -19.49
CA LEU A 82 22.00 27.79 -19.28
C LEU A 82 23.03 28.86 -18.98
N LYS A 83 23.92 28.61 -18.02
CA LYS A 83 25.10 29.41 -17.76
C LYS A 83 25.97 29.45 -19.00
N GLY A 84 26.47 30.64 -19.37
CA GLY A 84 27.26 30.87 -20.58
C GLY A 84 26.42 31.08 -21.86
N ALA A 85 25.11 30.82 -21.83
CA ALA A 85 24.25 31.09 -22.96
C ALA A 85 24.09 32.58 -23.22
N GLN A 86 23.92 32.97 -24.47
CA GLN A 86 23.68 34.34 -24.88
C GLN A 86 22.21 34.71 -24.63
N ILE A 87 21.99 35.89 -24.05
CA ILE A 87 20.63 36.32 -23.69
C ILE A 87 19.93 36.93 -24.91
N THR A 88 18.72 36.39 -25.15
CA THR A 88 17.82 36.97 -26.17
C THR A 88 16.45 37.24 -25.50
N PRO A 89 15.69 38.25 -25.96
CA PRO A 89 14.35 38.52 -25.46
C PRO A 89 13.45 37.28 -25.53
N ASN A 90 13.51 36.56 -26.65
CA ASN A 90 12.73 35.33 -26.85
C ASN A 90 13.04 34.24 -25.79
N MET A 91 14.31 34.11 -25.39
CA MET A 91 14.70 33.16 -24.33
C MET A 91 14.08 33.53 -22.98
N ILE A 92 14.04 34.80 -22.64
CA ILE A 92 13.43 35.31 -21.41
C ILE A 92 11.90 35.08 -21.43
N ASP A 93 11.25 35.45 -22.53
CA ASP A 93 9.79 35.29 -22.66
C ASP A 93 9.39 33.83 -22.66
N ARG A 94 10.13 32.96 -23.35
CA ARG A 94 9.93 31.51 -23.30
C ARG A 94 10.08 30.96 -21.88
N ALA A 95 11.11 31.38 -21.16
CA ALA A 95 11.33 30.97 -19.77
C ALA A 95 10.16 31.41 -18.87
N LYS A 96 9.66 32.66 -19.02
CA LYS A 96 8.47 33.14 -18.29
C LYS A 96 7.25 32.28 -18.59
N ILE A 97 6.98 31.97 -19.86
CA ILE A 97 5.84 31.13 -20.28
C ILE A 97 5.93 29.72 -19.69
N LEU A 98 7.13 29.10 -19.75
CA LEU A 98 7.35 27.77 -19.20
C LEU A 98 7.19 27.74 -17.68
N ALA A 99 7.74 28.75 -16.98
CA ALA A 99 7.56 28.88 -15.54
C ALA A 99 6.08 29.08 -15.19
N LYS A 100 5.37 29.94 -15.90
CA LYS A 100 3.94 30.18 -15.70
C LYS A 100 3.14 28.89 -15.87
N LYS A 101 3.38 28.16 -16.96
CA LYS A 101 2.73 26.88 -17.24
C LYS A 101 2.97 25.86 -16.12
N TYR A 102 4.20 25.73 -15.65
CA TYR A 102 4.55 24.82 -14.56
C TYR A 102 3.78 25.14 -13.26
N PHE A 103 3.68 26.42 -12.89
CA PHE A 103 2.95 26.81 -11.68
C PHE A 103 1.43 26.71 -11.86
N ASP A 104 0.91 26.95 -13.04
CA ASP A 104 -0.52 26.69 -13.36
C ASP A 104 -0.87 25.20 -13.21
N GLU A 105 -0.03 24.30 -13.70
CA GLU A 105 -0.18 22.84 -13.54
C GLU A 105 -0.15 22.43 -12.07
N LYS A 106 0.63 23.11 -11.22
CA LYS A 106 0.67 22.90 -9.77
C LYS A 106 -0.45 23.62 -8.99
N GLY A 107 -1.31 24.37 -9.69
CA GLY A 107 -2.49 25.06 -9.14
C GLY A 107 -2.26 26.50 -8.67
N PHE A 108 -1.15 27.11 -9.02
CA PHE A 108 -0.82 28.49 -8.73
C PHE A 108 -1.13 29.41 -9.94
N LYS A 109 -2.40 29.49 -10.31
CA LYS A 109 -2.86 30.25 -11.49
C LYS A 109 -2.42 31.74 -11.49
N ASN A 110 -2.31 32.35 -10.32
CA ASN A 110 -1.95 33.74 -10.13
C ASN A 110 -0.46 33.95 -9.83
N ALA A 111 0.41 32.96 -10.10
CA ALA A 111 1.84 33.12 -9.92
C ALA A 111 2.38 34.28 -10.78
N ASP A 112 3.14 35.19 -10.17
CA ASP A 112 3.86 36.25 -10.84
C ASP A 112 5.32 35.83 -11.03
N ILE A 113 5.82 35.99 -12.26
CA ILE A 113 7.15 35.55 -12.66
C ILE A 113 7.87 36.70 -13.30
N GLN A 114 8.91 37.14 -12.63
CA GLN A 114 9.78 38.24 -13.10
C GLN A 114 11.19 37.68 -13.32
N ILE A 115 11.78 38.00 -14.48
CA ILE A 115 13.17 37.67 -14.77
C ILE A 115 13.89 39.01 -14.95
N VAL A 116 14.74 39.32 -13.99
CA VAL A 116 15.49 40.59 -13.95
C VAL A 116 16.91 40.28 -14.36
N GLN A 117 17.46 41.15 -15.25
CA GLN A 117 18.84 41.07 -15.66
C GLN A 117 19.64 42.15 -14.90
N ARG A 118 20.75 41.75 -14.32
CA ARG A 118 21.70 42.65 -13.66
C ARG A 118 23.09 42.39 -14.23
N ASP A 119 23.84 43.48 -14.51
CA ASP A 119 25.22 43.38 -14.99
C ASP A 119 26.10 42.68 -13.94
N ASP A 120 26.93 41.78 -14.38
CA ASP A 120 27.92 41.13 -13.53
C ASP A 120 29.16 42.00 -13.43
N VAL A 121 29.31 42.66 -12.29
CA VAL A 121 30.44 43.60 -12.04
C VAL A 121 31.80 42.90 -12.13
N ALA A 122 31.86 41.60 -11.87
CA ALA A 122 33.10 40.83 -11.92
C ALA A 122 33.50 40.40 -13.34
N ASN A 123 32.57 40.32 -14.27
CA ASN A 123 32.79 39.77 -15.60
C ASN A 123 32.22 40.68 -16.69
N LYS A 124 33.08 41.26 -17.51
CA LYS A 124 32.64 42.12 -18.61
C LYS A 124 31.76 41.39 -19.61
N ASN A 125 30.68 42.03 -20.08
CA ASN A 125 29.70 41.50 -21.01
C ASN A 125 28.98 40.23 -20.53
N GLN A 126 28.80 40.08 -19.20
CA GLN A 126 28.02 39.05 -18.59
C GLN A 126 26.95 39.66 -17.70
N VAL A 127 25.83 38.92 -17.54
CA VAL A 127 24.73 39.34 -16.69
C VAL A 127 24.27 38.17 -15.78
N ILE A 128 23.79 38.53 -14.62
CA ILE A 128 23.12 37.66 -13.67
C ILE A 128 21.63 37.70 -13.96
N LEU A 129 21.02 36.54 -14.09
CA LEU A 129 19.57 36.42 -14.21
C LEU A 129 18.96 36.11 -12.85
N ASP A 130 18.15 37.00 -12.32
CA ASP A 130 17.33 36.75 -11.12
C ASP A 130 15.92 36.33 -11.55
N VAL A 131 15.60 35.06 -11.40
CA VAL A 131 14.27 34.49 -11.64
C VAL A 131 13.48 34.60 -10.34
N ILE A 132 12.65 35.62 -10.23
CA ILE A 132 11.85 35.94 -9.04
C ILE A 132 10.44 35.39 -9.25
N ILE A 133 9.99 34.49 -8.38
CA ILE A 133 8.71 33.85 -8.51
C ILE A 133 7.89 34.04 -7.24
N ASP A 134 6.85 34.86 -7.35
CA ASP A 134 5.80 34.94 -6.33
C ASP A 134 4.64 34.01 -6.69
N LYS A 135 4.60 32.87 -6.05
CA LYS A 135 3.61 31.81 -6.37
C LYS A 135 2.18 32.20 -6.02
N LYS A 136 1.99 33.19 -5.16
CA LYS A 136 0.68 33.47 -4.59
C LYS A 136 0.07 32.21 -3.94
N GLN A 137 -1.27 32.15 -3.80
CA GLN A 137 -1.95 31.01 -3.20
C GLN A 137 -2.48 30.04 -4.26
N LYS A 138 -2.63 28.76 -3.85
CA LYS A 138 -3.24 27.77 -4.73
C LYS A 138 -4.73 28.05 -4.90
N MET A 139 -5.16 28.06 -6.15
CA MET A 139 -6.55 28.26 -6.48
C MET A 139 -7.40 27.05 -6.09
N LYS A 140 -8.59 27.32 -5.53
CA LYS A 140 -9.60 26.32 -5.18
C LYS A 140 -10.90 26.63 -5.93
N VAL A 141 -11.71 25.59 -6.17
CA VAL A 141 -13.00 25.76 -6.81
C VAL A 141 -14.03 26.21 -5.76
N ARG A 142 -14.67 27.36 -5.98
CA ARG A 142 -15.74 27.86 -5.12
C ARG A 142 -17.09 27.27 -5.52
N THR A 143 -17.47 27.42 -6.79
CA THR A 143 -18.74 26.92 -7.34
C THR A 143 -18.53 26.36 -8.74
N ILE A 144 -19.33 25.34 -9.07
CA ILE A 144 -19.47 24.83 -10.44
C ILE A 144 -20.95 24.97 -10.82
N THR A 145 -21.24 25.79 -11.81
CA THR A 145 -22.58 25.95 -12.37
C THR A 145 -22.68 25.13 -13.63
N ILE A 146 -23.76 24.37 -13.78
CA ILE A 146 -24.02 23.57 -14.98
C ILE A 146 -25.29 24.09 -15.62
N GLU A 147 -25.21 24.39 -16.90
CA GLU A 147 -26.35 24.85 -17.71
C GLU A 147 -26.68 23.82 -18.77
N GLY A 148 -27.97 23.65 -19.08
CA GLY A 148 -28.45 22.71 -20.08
C GLY A 148 -28.68 21.29 -19.55
N ASN A 149 -28.46 21.02 -18.27
CA ASN A 149 -28.62 19.71 -17.65
C ASN A 149 -30.07 19.46 -17.20
N HIS A 150 -30.97 19.25 -18.13
CA HIS A 150 -32.39 19.02 -17.86
C HIS A 150 -32.70 17.59 -17.40
N ALA A 151 -32.05 16.60 -17.99
CA ALA A 151 -32.24 15.18 -17.71
C ALA A 151 -31.49 14.69 -16.46
N LEU A 152 -30.28 15.19 -16.24
CA LEU A 152 -29.48 14.83 -15.07
C LEU A 152 -29.40 16.01 -14.08
N LYS A 153 -30.06 15.88 -12.93
CA LYS A 153 -29.97 16.87 -11.87
C LYS A 153 -28.53 17.08 -11.39
N ASP A 154 -28.18 18.29 -10.99
CA ASP A 154 -26.87 18.64 -10.40
C ASP A 154 -26.38 17.65 -9.36
N SER A 155 -27.26 17.15 -8.50
CA SER A 155 -26.89 16.18 -7.47
C SER A 155 -26.40 14.84 -8.03
N LYS A 156 -26.87 14.42 -9.20
CA LYS A 156 -26.39 13.21 -9.89
C LYS A 156 -25.05 13.46 -10.58
N ILE A 157 -24.86 14.65 -11.14
CA ILE A 157 -23.63 15.04 -11.83
C ILE A 157 -22.53 15.34 -10.81
N LYS A 158 -22.81 16.19 -9.83
CA LYS A 158 -21.83 16.62 -8.81
C LYS A 158 -21.54 15.53 -7.79
N GLY A 159 -22.45 14.55 -7.66
CA GLY A 159 -22.33 13.48 -6.68
C GLY A 159 -22.73 13.94 -5.26
N GLY A 160 -22.52 13.06 -4.28
CA GLY A 160 -22.84 13.30 -2.87
C GLY A 160 -21.88 12.54 -1.96
N LEU A 161 -22.22 12.43 -0.67
CA LEU A 161 -21.37 11.83 0.36
C LEU A 161 -20.91 10.40 -0.02
N PHE A 162 -21.77 9.61 -0.64
CA PHE A 162 -21.52 8.20 -0.96
C PHE A 162 -21.39 7.90 -2.47
N LYS A 163 -21.67 8.88 -3.33
CA LYS A 163 -21.61 8.70 -4.79
C LYS A 163 -20.58 9.63 -5.41
N LYS A 164 -19.64 9.07 -6.18
CA LYS A 164 -18.68 9.86 -6.95
C LYS A 164 -19.43 10.63 -8.05
N GLY A 165 -19.32 11.96 -8.04
CA GLY A 165 -19.75 12.80 -9.13
C GLY A 165 -18.70 12.87 -10.25
N ALA A 166 -19.07 13.54 -11.34
CA ALA A 166 -18.16 13.81 -12.45
C ALA A 166 -16.97 14.68 -12.01
N PHE A 167 -17.19 15.65 -11.12
CA PHE A 167 -16.18 16.59 -10.66
C PHE A 167 -15.39 16.08 -9.44
N ALA A 168 -14.84 14.88 -9.53
CA ALA A 168 -14.13 14.26 -8.41
C ALA A 168 -12.78 14.94 -8.10
N LYS A 169 -12.16 15.59 -9.09
CA LYS A 169 -10.86 16.27 -8.96
C LYS A 169 -10.98 17.78 -8.69
N THR A 170 -12.11 18.41 -9.07
CA THR A 170 -12.35 19.85 -8.97
C THR A 170 -13.67 20.20 -8.25
N HIS A 171 -14.08 19.41 -7.25
CA HIS A 171 -15.35 19.64 -6.56
C HIS A 171 -15.40 20.96 -5.75
N GLU A 172 -16.61 21.48 -5.56
CA GLU A 172 -16.92 22.74 -4.88
C GLU A 172 -16.44 22.80 -3.43
N ALA A 173 -16.16 24.01 -2.95
CA ALA A 173 -15.83 24.27 -1.55
C ALA A 173 -17.07 24.07 -0.65
N GLY A 174 -16.89 23.56 0.56
CA GLY A 174 -17.93 23.51 1.58
C GLY A 174 -18.78 22.24 1.65
N LYS A 175 -18.63 21.25 0.76
CA LYS A 175 -19.34 19.97 0.88
C LYS A 175 -18.67 19.03 1.88
N LEU A 176 -19.47 18.39 2.75
CA LEU A 176 -19.01 17.54 3.86
C LEU A 176 -18.02 16.42 3.44
N GLY A 177 -18.19 15.83 2.27
CA GLY A 177 -17.31 14.80 1.73
C GLY A 177 -15.94 15.28 1.23
N SER A 178 -15.67 16.57 1.27
CA SER A 178 -14.43 17.18 0.78
C SER A 178 -13.49 17.66 1.89
N PHE A 179 -13.84 17.47 3.16
CA PHE A 179 -13.06 17.95 4.30
C PHE A 179 -11.61 17.43 4.31
N LEU A 180 -11.38 16.20 3.88
CA LEU A 180 -10.07 15.55 3.87
C LEU A 180 -9.30 15.71 2.55
N LYS A 181 -9.88 16.31 1.50
CA LYS A 181 -9.23 16.49 0.20
C LYS A 181 -8.98 17.96 -0.11
N ALA A 182 -7.75 18.30 -0.44
CA ALA A 182 -7.41 19.63 -0.94
C ALA A 182 -8.07 19.86 -2.31
N LYS A 183 -9.00 20.80 -2.36
CA LYS A 183 -9.76 21.19 -3.56
C LYS A 183 -8.97 22.18 -4.39
N LYS A 184 -8.04 21.68 -5.20
CA LYS A 184 -7.17 22.52 -6.03
C LYS A 184 -7.71 22.51 -7.45
N TYR A 185 -7.83 23.70 -8.02
CA TYR A 185 -8.05 23.84 -9.46
C TYR A 185 -6.73 23.72 -10.19
N THR A 186 -6.67 22.86 -11.21
CA THR A 186 -5.64 22.86 -12.24
C THR A 186 -6.30 22.57 -13.59
N PRO A 187 -5.77 23.12 -14.71
CA PRO A 187 -6.33 22.88 -16.04
C PRO A 187 -6.44 21.39 -16.40
N GLU A 188 -5.44 20.58 -16.03
CA GLU A 188 -5.45 19.12 -16.26
C GLU A 188 -6.54 18.40 -15.48
N ARG A 189 -6.75 18.79 -14.20
CA ARG A 189 -7.82 18.22 -13.39
C ARG A 189 -9.19 18.56 -13.95
N TRP A 190 -9.34 19.79 -14.41
CA TRP A 190 -10.57 20.25 -15.04
C TRP A 190 -10.82 19.50 -16.34
N LYS A 191 -9.81 19.33 -17.21
CA LYS A 191 -9.90 18.54 -18.44
C LYS A 191 -10.36 17.11 -18.14
N ALA A 192 -9.77 16.47 -17.14
CA ALA A 192 -10.15 15.12 -16.72
C ALA A 192 -11.59 15.04 -16.16
N ASP A 193 -12.06 16.06 -15.45
CA ASP A 193 -13.42 16.11 -14.92
C ASP A 193 -14.45 16.42 -16.03
N LYS A 194 -14.11 17.20 -17.06
CA LYS A 194 -14.95 17.38 -18.26
C LYS A 194 -15.17 16.05 -18.99
N GLN A 195 -14.12 15.25 -19.16
CA GLN A 195 -14.25 13.93 -19.77
C GLN A 195 -15.15 13.02 -18.94
N LYS A 196 -15.01 13.03 -17.62
CA LYS A 196 -15.89 12.27 -16.72
C LYS A 196 -17.34 12.76 -16.73
N LEU A 197 -17.58 14.03 -17.02
CA LEU A 197 -18.93 14.55 -17.18
C LEU A 197 -19.60 13.89 -18.38
N ILE A 198 -18.94 13.82 -19.52
CA ILE A 198 -19.46 13.14 -20.73
C ILE A 198 -19.64 11.63 -20.46
N GLU A 199 -18.65 10.97 -19.86
CA GLU A 199 -18.77 9.56 -19.43
C GLU A 199 -19.99 9.34 -18.54
N LYS A 200 -20.31 10.33 -17.68
CA LYS A 200 -21.47 10.27 -16.80
C LYS A 200 -22.79 10.35 -17.56
N TYR A 201 -22.88 11.20 -18.56
CA TYR A 201 -24.04 11.25 -19.46
C TYR A 201 -24.19 9.94 -20.24
N ASN A 202 -23.11 9.41 -20.76
CA ASN A 202 -23.10 8.13 -21.49
C ASN A 202 -23.54 6.95 -20.59
N GLU A 203 -23.22 6.98 -19.26
CA GLU A 203 -23.74 5.98 -18.29
C GLU A 203 -25.27 5.95 -18.24
N TYR A 204 -25.93 7.08 -18.52
CA TYR A 204 -27.40 7.23 -18.47
C TYR A 204 -28.07 7.15 -19.86
N GLY A 205 -27.29 6.84 -20.90
CA GLY A 205 -27.77 6.65 -22.25
C GLY A 205 -27.75 7.91 -23.12
N TYR A 206 -27.21 9.00 -22.63
CA TYR A 206 -27.04 10.24 -23.42
C TYR A 206 -25.73 10.19 -24.19
N ARG A 207 -25.73 9.41 -25.27
CA ARG A 207 -24.56 9.13 -26.13
C ARG A 207 -23.98 10.38 -26.76
N ASP A 208 -24.86 11.27 -27.26
CA ASP A 208 -24.47 12.46 -28.00
C ASP A 208 -24.25 13.69 -27.13
N ALA A 209 -24.16 13.49 -25.81
CA ALA A 209 -23.89 14.58 -24.85
C ALA A 209 -22.55 15.26 -25.16
N VAL A 210 -22.56 16.57 -25.29
CA VAL A 210 -21.38 17.38 -25.59
C VAL A 210 -21.32 18.62 -24.69
N ILE A 211 -20.10 19.08 -24.44
CA ILE A 211 -19.86 20.34 -23.75
C ILE A 211 -19.78 21.45 -24.79
N LEU A 212 -20.77 22.34 -24.81
CA LEU A 212 -20.83 23.46 -25.74
C LEU A 212 -19.79 24.54 -25.41
N SER A 213 -19.65 24.86 -24.15
CA SER A 213 -18.68 25.84 -23.67
C SER A 213 -18.35 25.63 -22.20
N ASP A 214 -17.14 26.01 -21.78
CA ASP A 214 -16.74 26.14 -20.39
C ASP A 214 -15.99 27.42 -20.14
N SER A 215 -16.25 28.05 -19.01
CA SER A 215 -15.57 29.28 -18.58
C SER A 215 -15.11 29.16 -17.15
N VAL A 216 -13.92 29.68 -16.87
CA VAL A 216 -13.29 29.67 -15.54
C VAL A 216 -12.78 31.06 -15.23
N TRP A 217 -13.34 31.72 -14.21
CA TRP A 217 -12.93 33.05 -13.78
C TRP A 217 -12.54 33.10 -12.32
N ASN A 218 -11.69 34.03 -11.98
CA ASN A 218 -11.29 34.28 -10.61
C ASN A 218 -12.42 35.03 -9.87
N VAL A 219 -12.83 34.53 -8.71
CA VAL A 219 -13.77 35.21 -7.83
C VAL A 219 -13.01 36.08 -6.82
N ASP A 220 -11.91 35.54 -6.33
CA ASP A 220 -10.97 36.21 -5.43
C ASP A 220 -9.56 35.64 -5.64
N GLU A 221 -8.59 36.08 -4.82
CA GLU A 221 -7.18 35.63 -4.93
C GLU A 221 -6.97 34.12 -4.73
N LYS A 222 -7.95 33.43 -4.17
CA LYS A 222 -7.84 32.01 -3.76
C LYS A 222 -8.85 31.10 -4.45
N HIS A 223 -9.88 31.67 -5.10
CA HIS A 223 -11.00 30.89 -5.61
C HIS A 223 -11.31 31.20 -7.07
N VAL A 224 -11.65 30.12 -7.78
CA VAL A 224 -12.24 30.19 -9.13
C VAL A 224 -13.68 29.70 -9.08
N SER A 225 -14.53 30.30 -9.91
CA SER A 225 -15.84 29.76 -10.29
C SER A 225 -15.79 29.21 -11.70
N ILE A 226 -16.57 28.18 -11.95
CA ILE A 226 -16.62 27.49 -13.22
C ILE A 226 -18.07 27.45 -13.69
N ASN A 227 -18.30 27.82 -14.94
CA ASN A 227 -19.58 27.60 -15.63
C ASN A 227 -19.34 26.64 -16.79
N ILE A 228 -20.21 25.66 -16.94
CA ILE A 228 -20.16 24.68 -18.02
C ILE A 228 -21.54 24.54 -18.64
N LYS A 229 -21.61 24.68 -19.95
CA LYS A 229 -22.84 24.53 -20.70
C LYS A 229 -22.81 23.22 -21.47
N VAL A 230 -23.83 22.39 -21.26
CA VAL A 230 -23.92 21.03 -21.80
C VAL A 230 -25.14 20.96 -22.72
N ASP A 231 -24.98 20.27 -23.82
CA ASP A 231 -26.11 19.74 -24.61
C ASP A 231 -26.16 18.23 -24.31
N GLU A 232 -27.26 17.78 -23.74
CA GLU A 232 -27.44 16.38 -23.33
C GLU A 232 -27.74 15.45 -24.49
N GLY A 233 -28.27 15.99 -25.59
CA GLY A 233 -28.77 15.19 -26.75
C GLY A 233 -29.95 14.30 -26.35
N LYS A 234 -30.17 13.24 -27.14
CA LYS A 234 -31.26 12.27 -26.91
C LYS A 234 -30.76 11.11 -26.02
N LYS A 235 -31.71 10.50 -25.31
CA LYS A 235 -31.46 9.28 -24.57
C LYS A 235 -31.68 8.08 -25.48
N TYR A 236 -30.69 7.17 -25.56
CA TYR A 236 -30.71 6.00 -26.41
C TYR A 236 -30.94 4.72 -25.66
N PHE A 237 -31.63 3.77 -26.31
CA PHE A 237 -31.93 2.43 -25.85
C PHE A 237 -31.36 1.37 -26.78
N ILE A 238 -31.10 0.19 -26.31
CA ILE A 238 -30.66 -0.94 -27.12
C ILE A 238 -31.90 -1.56 -27.80
N ARG A 239 -31.93 -1.57 -29.13
CA ARG A 239 -32.99 -2.22 -29.90
C ARG A 239 -32.68 -3.67 -30.20
N ASN A 240 -31.46 -3.97 -30.61
CA ASN A 240 -30.99 -5.31 -30.90
C ASN A 240 -29.48 -5.43 -30.66
N ILE A 241 -29.03 -6.66 -30.33
CA ILE A 241 -27.61 -7.00 -30.25
C ILE A 241 -27.39 -8.26 -31.07
N THR A 242 -26.57 -8.14 -32.08
CA THR A 242 -26.19 -9.27 -32.98
C THR A 242 -24.71 -9.60 -32.78
N TRP A 243 -24.38 -10.86 -32.87
CA TRP A 243 -23.01 -11.36 -32.77
C TRP A 243 -22.57 -11.89 -34.12
N VAL A 244 -21.38 -11.51 -34.57
CA VAL A 244 -20.82 -11.90 -35.88
C VAL A 244 -19.37 -12.32 -35.67
N GLY A 245 -18.99 -13.48 -36.24
CA GLY A 245 -17.65 -14.00 -36.20
C GLY A 245 -17.33 -14.87 -34.97
N ASN A 246 -18.32 -15.15 -34.13
CA ASN A 246 -18.18 -16.01 -32.94
C ASN A 246 -18.41 -17.49 -33.32
N THR A 247 -17.35 -18.24 -33.49
CA THR A 247 -17.39 -19.69 -33.81
C THR A 247 -17.11 -20.58 -32.59
N VAL A 248 -16.34 -20.08 -31.63
CA VAL A 248 -15.93 -20.81 -30.42
C VAL A 248 -17.04 -20.80 -29.35
N TYR A 249 -17.67 -19.66 -29.15
CA TYR A 249 -18.76 -19.50 -28.18
C TYR A 249 -20.04 -19.10 -28.91
N ASN A 250 -21.15 -19.74 -28.54
CA ASN A 250 -22.45 -19.38 -29.16
C ASN A 250 -22.94 -18.00 -28.68
N SER A 251 -23.78 -17.38 -29.51
CA SER A 251 -24.32 -16.03 -29.30
C SER A 251 -25.11 -15.90 -28.00
N ASP A 252 -25.84 -16.94 -27.59
CA ASP A 252 -26.65 -16.93 -26.38
C ASP A 252 -25.76 -16.88 -25.12
N TYR A 253 -24.66 -17.64 -25.12
CA TYR A 253 -23.68 -17.60 -24.04
C TYR A 253 -23.03 -16.22 -23.92
N LEU A 254 -22.57 -15.65 -25.05
CA LEU A 254 -21.94 -14.32 -25.09
C LEU A 254 -22.92 -13.24 -24.64
N ALA A 255 -24.18 -13.31 -25.06
CA ALA A 255 -25.24 -12.41 -24.63
C ALA A 255 -25.51 -12.51 -23.12
N ALA A 256 -25.53 -13.73 -22.57
CA ALA A 256 -25.67 -13.95 -21.13
C ALA A 256 -24.50 -13.36 -20.33
N VAL A 257 -23.28 -13.53 -20.83
CA VAL A 257 -22.06 -12.94 -20.24
C VAL A 257 -22.10 -11.41 -20.32
N LEU A 258 -22.47 -10.84 -21.47
CA LEU A 258 -22.60 -9.39 -21.64
C LEU A 258 -23.62 -8.81 -20.65
N GLY A 259 -24.74 -9.51 -20.43
CA GLY A 259 -25.76 -9.13 -19.46
C GLY A 259 -26.58 -7.89 -19.84
N MET A 260 -26.49 -7.42 -21.09
CA MET A 260 -27.29 -6.32 -21.66
C MET A 260 -28.36 -6.88 -22.60
N LYS A 261 -29.57 -6.31 -22.55
CA LYS A 261 -30.73 -6.82 -23.26
C LYS A 261 -31.43 -5.74 -24.10
N LYS A 262 -32.23 -6.17 -25.05
CA LYS A 262 -33.14 -5.30 -25.79
C LYS A 262 -34.04 -4.51 -24.82
N GLY A 263 -34.14 -3.20 -25.03
CA GLY A 263 -34.87 -2.27 -24.19
C GLY A 263 -34.05 -1.63 -23.06
N ASP A 264 -32.84 -2.12 -22.80
CA ASP A 264 -31.95 -1.51 -21.80
C ASP A 264 -31.45 -0.15 -22.32
N VAL A 265 -31.13 0.72 -21.38
CA VAL A 265 -30.49 1.99 -21.68
C VAL A 265 -29.10 1.74 -22.26
N TYR A 266 -28.77 2.40 -23.38
CA TYR A 266 -27.47 2.30 -24.00
C TYR A 266 -26.39 2.90 -23.08
N ASN A 267 -25.72 2.05 -22.35
CA ASN A 267 -24.67 2.42 -21.40
C ASN A 267 -23.31 1.94 -21.93
N GLN A 268 -22.62 2.82 -22.64
CA GLN A 268 -21.32 2.52 -23.26
C GLN A 268 -20.27 2.12 -22.25
N LYS A 269 -20.29 2.73 -21.07
CA LYS A 269 -19.34 2.40 -20.01
C LYS A 269 -19.58 0.99 -19.44
N LEU A 270 -20.84 0.63 -19.21
CA LEU A 270 -21.18 -0.72 -18.75
C LEU A 270 -20.81 -1.74 -19.84
N MET A 271 -21.10 -1.43 -21.10
CA MET A 271 -20.75 -2.28 -22.22
C MET A 271 -19.24 -2.54 -22.28
N ASN A 272 -18.41 -1.50 -22.27
CA ASN A 272 -16.96 -1.66 -22.28
C ASN A 272 -16.46 -2.49 -21.08
N LYS A 273 -17.04 -2.24 -19.91
CA LYS A 273 -16.70 -2.98 -18.71
C LYS A 273 -17.02 -4.48 -18.85
N ARG A 274 -18.21 -4.83 -19.34
CA ARG A 274 -18.64 -6.21 -19.58
C ARG A 274 -17.91 -6.87 -20.75
N LEU A 275 -17.38 -6.11 -21.68
CA LEU A 275 -16.61 -6.65 -22.80
C LEU A 275 -15.15 -6.94 -22.44
N THR A 276 -14.50 -6.11 -21.57
CA THR A 276 -13.04 -6.15 -21.42
C THR A 276 -12.50 -6.06 -19.98
N GLU A 277 -13.23 -5.41 -19.03
CA GLU A 277 -12.67 -5.05 -17.73
C GLU A 277 -13.06 -5.99 -16.58
N ASP A 278 -14.29 -6.50 -16.58
CA ASP A 278 -14.76 -7.40 -15.51
C ASP A 278 -14.01 -8.73 -15.56
N GLU A 279 -13.89 -9.40 -14.41
CA GLU A 279 -13.25 -10.72 -14.34
C GLU A 279 -13.95 -11.75 -15.24
N ASP A 280 -15.27 -11.67 -15.34
CA ASP A 280 -16.14 -12.48 -16.21
C ASP A 280 -16.45 -11.79 -17.55
N ALA A 281 -15.66 -10.80 -17.98
CA ALA A 281 -15.86 -10.11 -19.24
C ALA A 281 -15.79 -11.06 -20.44
N VAL A 282 -16.53 -10.72 -21.52
CA VAL A 282 -16.55 -11.50 -22.76
C VAL A 282 -15.14 -11.79 -23.27
N GLY A 283 -14.26 -10.78 -23.31
CA GLY A 283 -12.90 -10.92 -23.80
C GLY A 283 -12.05 -11.88 -22.94
N ASN A 284 -12.30 -11.96 -21.62
CA ASN A 284 -11.55 -12.84 -20.75
C ASN A 284 -11.82 -14.32 -21.03
N ASN A 285 -13.03 -14.68 -21.50
CA ASN A 285 -13.31 -16.06 -21.92
C ASN A 285 -12.40 -16.50 -23.09
N TYR A 286 -12.13 -15.60 -24.01
CA TYR A 286 -11.22 -15.87 -25.12
C TYR A 286 -9.76 -15.84 -24.68
N TRP A 287 -9.32 -14.76 -24.01
CA TRP A 287 -7.93 -14.61 -23.57
C TRP A 287 -7.46 -15.69 -22.57
N ASN A 288 -8.34 -16.21 -21.75
CA ASN A 288 -7.99 -17.27 -20.80
C ASN A 288 -7.91 -18.66 -21.45
N ASN A 289 -8.46 -18.79 -22.65
CA ASN A 289 -8.42 -20.04 -23.44
C ASN A 289 -7.50 -19.96 -24.67
N GLY A 290 -6.47 -19.13 -24.62
CA GLY A 290 -5.41 -19.07 -25.63
C GLY A 290 -5.67 -18.12 -26.80
N TYR A 291 -6.84 -17.53 -26.94
CA TYR A 291 -7.17 -16.65 -28.08
C TYR A 291 -6.58 -15.25 -27.88
N LEU A 292 -5.24 -15.18 -27.92
CA LEU A 292 -4.51 -13.92 -27.70
C LEU A 292 -4.82 -12.88 -28.76
N PHE A 293 -5.04 -13.32 -30.01
CA PHE A 293 -5.30 -12.45 -31.15
C PHE A 293 -6.78 -12.03 -31.25
N TYR A 294 -7.59 -12.45 -30.31
CA TYR A 294 -8.99 -12.05 -30.21
C TYR A 294 -9.16 -10.53 -30.17
N SER A 295 -10.10 -10.05 -30.98
CA SER A 295 -10.58 -8.68 -30.91
C SER A 295 -12.09 -8.62 -31.05
N LEU A 296 -12.73 -7.68 -30.37
CA LEU A 296 -14.15 -7.41 -30.44
C LEU A 296 -14.36 -5.93 -30.68
N ASN A 297 -15.11 -5.60 -31.73
CA ASN A 297 -15.48 -4.24 -32.05
C ASN A 297 -17.00 -4.09 -32.02
N PRO A 298 -17.59 -3.45 -31.00
CA PRO A 298 -18.99 -3.13 -30.94
C PRO A 298 -19.27 -2.02 -31.97
N THR A 299 -20.10 -2.30 -32.99
CA THR A 299 -20.45 -1.39 -34.06
C THR A 299 -21.92 -1.03 -33.96
N GLU A 300 -22.24 0.26 -34.03
CA GLU A 300 -23.59 0.74 -34.14
C GLU A 300 -23.99 0.69 -35.62
N VAL A 301 -24.84 -0.25 -35.99
CA VAL A 301 -25.19 -0.48 -37.41
C VAL A 301 -26.40 0.30 -37.87
N ASN A 302 -27.30 0.62 -36.95
CA ASN A 302 -28.52 1.37 -37.30
C ASN A 302 -29.05 2.14 -36.09
N ILE A 303 -29.60 3.32 -36.32
CA ILE A 303 -30.23 4.16 -35.30
C ILE A 303 -31.62 4.53 -35.80
N VAL A 304 -32.64 4.06 -35.10
CA VAL A 304 -34.03 4.34 -35.42
C VAL A 304 -34.66 5.11 -34.27
N GLY A 305 -34.83 6.42 -34.45
CA GLY A 305 -35.40 7.29 -33.43
C GLY A 305 -34.48 7.48 -32.24
N ASP A 306 -34.75 6.76 -31.17
CA ASP A 306 -33.99 6.74 -29.91
C ASP A 306 -33.38 5.36 -29.62
N SER A 307 -33.39 4.47 -30.59
CA SER A 307 -33.02 3.07 -30.42
C SER A 307 -31.86 2.68 -31.31
N ILE A 308 -30.88 1.95 -30.79
CA ILE A 308 -29.64 1.58 -31.47
C ILE A 308 -29.58 0.06 -31.67
N ASP A 309 -29.20 -0.37 -32.87
CA ASP A 309 -28.82 -1.74 -33.17
C ASP A 309 -27.31 -1.86 -33.06
N LEU A 310 -26.87 -2.82 -32.23
CA LEU A 310 -25.47 -3.13 -31.99
C LEU A 310 -25.09 -4.43 -32.71
N GLU A 311 -23.99 -4.39 -33.43
CA GLU A 311 -23.33 -5.57 -33.98
C GLU A 311 -21.98 -5.78 -33.30
N MET A 312 -21.88 -6.88 -32.59
CA MET A 312 -20.65 -7.30 -31.89
C MET A 312 -19.78 -8.10 -32.86
N ARG A 313 -18.86 -7.41 -33.53
CA ARG A 313 -17.95 -8.04 -34.51
C ARG A 313 -16.77 -8.63 -33.79
N ILE A 314 -16.66 -9.96 -33.83
CA ILE A 314 -15.59 -10.73 -33.21
C ILE A 314 -14.63 -11.24 -34.29
N PHE A 315 -13.37 -11.06 -34.02
CA PHE A 315 -12.29 -11.80 -34.68
C PHE A 315 -11.63 -12.67 -33.65
N GLU A 316 -11.79 -13.98 -33.73
CA GLU A 316 -11.29 -14.92 -32.72
C GLU A 316 -9.80 -15.19 -32.85
N GLY A 317 -9.32 -15.31 -34.09
CA GLY A 317 -7.94 -15.65 -34.39
C GLY A 317 -7.54 -17.08 -33.96
N PRO A 318 -6.30 -17.50 -34.21
CA PRO A 318 -5.79 -18.77 -33.71
C PRO A 318 -5.46 -18.72 -32.22
N GLN A 319 -5.46 -19.90 -31.58
CA GLN A 319 -4.93 -20.02 -30.21
C GLN A 319 -3.41 -19.84 -30.22
N ALA A 320 -2.90 -19.11 -29.21
CA ALA A 320 -1.48 -18.89 -29.02
C ALA A 320 -0.94 -19.76 -27.88
N HIS A 321 0.22 -20.41 -28.14
CA HIS A 321 0.98 -21.11 -27.12
C HIS A 321 2.15 -20.26 -26.64
N ILE A 322 2.49 -20.37 -25.36
CA ILE A 322 3.65 -19.68 -24.79
C ILE A 322 4.92 -20.35 -25.32
N ASN A 323 5.76 -19.60 -26.03
CA ASN A 323 7.02 -20.08 -26.56
C ASN A 323 8.16 -19.88 -25.55
N HIS A 324 8.48 -18.65 -25.22
CA HIS A 324 9.53 -18.34 -24.25
C HIS A 324 9.01 -17.47 -23.11
N VAL A 325 9.55 -17.75 -21.90
CA VAL A 325 9.34 -16.91 -20.72
C VAL A 325 10.69 -16.39 -20.26
N ARG A 326 10.91 -15.08 -20.39
CA ARG A 326 12.14 -14.39 -20.00
C ARG A 326 11.91 -13.57 -18.75
N ILE A 327 12.88 -13.61 -17.84
CA ILE A 327 12.88 -12.86 -16.57
C ILE A 327 14.12 -11.96 -16.58
N ASN A 328 13.91 -10.66 -16.44
CA ASN A 328 14.96 -9.65 -16.44
C ASN A 328 14.92 -8.86 -15.13
N GLY A 329 16.08 -8.44 -14.62
CA GLY A 329 16.16 -7.58 -13.42
C GLY A 329 16.09 -8.34 -12.10
N ASN A 330 16.45 -9.63 -12.09
CA ASN A 330 16.52 -10.48 -10.89
C ASN A 330 17.95 -10.68 -10.37
N ASP A 331 18.79 -9.65 -10.38
CA ASP A 331 20.23 -9.76 -10.11
C ASP A 331 20.57 -10.25 -8.70
N ARG A 332 19.73 -9.99 -7.69
CA ARG A 332 19.92 -10.41 -6.30
C ARG A 332 19.26 -11.75 -5.94
N LEU A 333 18.34 -12.25 -6.77
CA LEU A 333 17.70 -13.55 -6.61
C LEU A 333 18.15 -14.52 -7.70
N TYR A 334 18.20 -15.81 -7.37
CA TYR A 334 18.35 -16.82 -8.40
C TYR A 334 17.10 -16.87 -9.28
N GLU A 335 17.29 -17.08 -10.58
CA GLU A 335 16.18 -17.11 -11.54
C GLU A 335 15.13 -18.17 -11.20
N ASN A 336 15.55 -19.33 -10.73
CA ASN A 336 14.64 -20.40 -10.32
C ASN A 336 13.69 -19.99 -9.19
N VAL A 337 14.08 -19.04 -8.34
CA VAL A 337 13.24 -18.52 -7.24
C VAL A 337 12.06 -17.72 -7.79
N VAL A 338 12.27 -16.95 -8.86
CA VAL A 338 11.20 -16.22 -9.53
C VAL A 338 10.40 -17.15 -10.45
N ARG A 339 11.09 -17.96 -11.25
CA ARG A 339 10.47 -18.83 -12.25
C ARG A 339 9.49 -19.84 -11.65
N ARG A 340 9.76 -20.36 -10.45
CA ARG A 340 8.87 -21.31 -9.77
C ARG A 340 7.52 -20.73 -9.32
N GLU A 341 7.43 -19.40 -9.20
CA GLU A 341 6.19 -18.69 -8.85
C GLU A 341 5.33 -18.40 -10.09
N LEU A 342 5.88 -18.58 -11.31
CA LEU A 342 5.14 -18.31 -12.53
C LEU A 342 4.10 -19.41 -12.82
N ARG A 343 2.91 -18.97 -13.21
CA ARG A 343 1.83 -19.82 -13.73
C ARG A 343 1.88 -19.96 -15.24
N THR A 344 2.69 -19.13 -15.91
CA THR A 344 2.93 -19.16 -17.36
C THR A 344 4.17 -19.98 -17.66
N LYS A 345 4.03 -21.08 -18.40
CA LYS A 345 5.12 -21.98 -18.74
C LYS A 345 5.22 -22.13 -20.24
N PRO A 346 6.43 -22.32 -20.80
CA PRO A 346 6.58 -22.67 -22.21
C PRO A 346 5.77 -23.93 -22.56
N GLY A 347 5.05 -23.89 -23.68
CA GLY A 347 4.17 -24.96 -24.16
C GLY A 347 2.71 -24.85 -23.68
N ASP A 348 2.42 -24.13 -22.61
CA ASP A 348 1.04 -23.92 -22.17
C ASP A 348 0.29 -22.97 -23.12
N LEU A 349 -1.04 -23.09 -23.17
CA LEU A 349 -1.87 -22.09 -23.83
C LEU A 349 -1.76 -20.75 -23.10
N PHE A 350 -1.78 -19.68 -23.87
CA PHE A 350 -1.84 -18.33 -23.29
C PHE A 350 -3.09 -18.17 -22.42
N SER A 351 -2.91 -17.58 -21.26
CA SER A 351 -4.01 -17.21 -20.35
C SER A 351 -3.71 -15.88 -19.69
N LYS A 352 -4.62 -14.92 -19.88
CA LYS A 352 -4.54 -13.60 -19.24
C LYS A 352 -4.61 -13.71 -17.72
N GLU A 353 -5.45 -14.61 -17.22
CA GLU A 353 -5.57 -14.88 -15.79
C GLU A 353 -4.25 -15.44 -15.21
N ALA A 354 -3.64 -16.43 -15.88
CA ALA A 354 -2.35 -16.99 -15.48
C ALA A 354 -1.24 -15.92 -15.49
N LEU A 355 -1.25 -15.03 -16.50
CA LEU A 355 -0.30 -13.92 -16.61
C LEU A 355 -0.46 -12.93 -15.45
N GLN A 356 -1.68 -12.49 -15.19
CA GLN A 356 -1.98 -11.58 -14.08
C GLN A 356 -1.71 -12.20 -12.71
N ARG A 357 -1.99 -13.49 -12.57
CA ARG A 357 -1.69 -14.23 -11.35
C ARG A 357 -0.19 -14.34 -11.11
N SER A 358 0.59 -14.64 -12.15
CA SER A 358 2.06 -14.64 -12.07
C SER A 358 2.60 -13.28 -11.64
N ALA A 359 2.10 -12.19 -12.20
CA ALA A 359 2.49 -10.85 -11.80
C ALA A 359 2.18 -10.55 -10.33
N ARG A 360 1.00 -10.95 -9.85
CA ARG A 360 0.61 -10.80 -8.44
C ARG A 360 1.49 -11.65 -7.50
N GLU A 361 1.80 -12.88 -7.89
CA GLU A 361 2.66 -13.77 -7.10
C GLU A 361 4.08 -13.21 -7.00
N ILE A 362 4.67 -12.70 -8.11
CA ILE A 362 5.95 -12.01 -8.09
C ILE A 362 5.92 -10.77 -7.20
N ALA A 363 4.89 -9.93 -7.33
CA ALA A 363 4.73 -8.72 -6.51
C ALA A 363 4.61 -9.06 -5.01
N SER A 364 3.92 -10.16 -4.68
CA SER A 364 3.73 -10.62 -3.29
C SER A 364 4.99 -11.18 -2.65
N MET A 365 5.99 -11.57 -3.43
CA MET A 365 7.29 -12.00 -2.90
C MET A 365 8.00 -10.90 -2.09
N GLY A 366 7.68 -9.62 -2.34
CA GLY A 366 8.25 -8.48 -1.64
C GLY A 366 9.69 -8.13 -2.05
N HIS A 367 10.27 -8.83 -3.01
CA HIS A 367 11.62 -8.59 -3.54
C HIS A 367 11.66 -7.60 -4.70
N PHE A 368 10.50 -7.30 -5.29
CA PHE A 368 10.34 -6.43 -6.44
C PHE A 368 9.39 -5.27 -6.15
N ASP A 369 9.53 -4.20 -6.90
CA ASP A 369 8.59 -3.08 -6.85
C ASP A 369 7.26 -3.50 -7.48
N PRO A 370 6.15 -3.59 -6.71
CA PRO A 370 4.87 -4.07 -7.23
C PRO A 370 4.31 -3.24 -8.39
N GLU A 371 4.65 -1.94 -8.44
CA GLU A 371 4.17 -1.03 -9.49
C GLU A 371 4.89 -1.26 -10.84
N LYS A 372 6.05 -1.92 -10.79
CA LYS A 372 6.91 -2.18 -11.95
C LYS A 372 6.89 -3.64 -12.41
N VAL A 373 6.16 -4.50 -11.72
CA VAL A 373 5.92 -5.87 -12.18
C VAL A 373 4.87 -5.83 -13.30
N ASN A 374 5.32 -5.62 -14.52
CA ASN A 374 4.44 -5.59 -15.69
C ASN A 374 4.92 -6.62 -16.73
N PRO A 375 4.21 -7.76 -16.87
CA PRO A 375 4.53 -8.73 -17.89
C PRO A 375 4.16 -8.21 -19.28
N GLU A 376 5.08 -8.32 -20.23
CA GLU A 376 4.92 -7.91 -21.62
C GLU A 376 4.78 -9.13 -22.51
N PRO A 377 3.57 -9.50 -22.95
CA PRO A 377 3.39 -10.50 -23.97
C PRO A 377 3.79 -9.92 -25.34
N LYS A 378 4.66 -10.64 -26.05
CA LYS A 378 5.06 -10.35 -27.43
C LYS A 378 4.47 -11.41 -28.35
N PRO A 379 3.32 -11.13 -28.98
CA PRO A 379 2.67 -12.08 -29.85
C PRO A 379 3.42 -12.26 -31.18
N ASP A 380 3.42 -13.48 -31.66
CA ASP A 380 3.88 -13.88 -32.99
C ASP A 380 2.68 -14.51 -33.76
N PRO A 381 1.96 -13.72 -34.55
CA PRO A 381 0.80 -14.21 -35.28
C PRO A 381 1.11 -15.25 -36.34
N GLU A 382 2.33 -15.22 -36.91
CA GLU A 382 2.71 -16.13 -37.99
C GLU A 382 2.86 -17.57 -37.48
N ASN A 383 3.42 -17.73 -36.28
CA ASN A 383 3.66 -19.03 -35.66
C ASN A 383 2.58 -19.43 -34.63
N GLY A 384 1.60 -18.58 -34.37
CA GLY A 384 0.60 -18.82 -33.33
C GLY A 384 1.19 -18.92 -31.91
N THR A 385 2.25 -18.16 -31.63
CA THR A 385 2.97 -18.23 -30.37
C THR A 385 3.06 -16.86 -29.69
N VAL A 386 3.46 -16.86 -28.41
CA VAL A 386 3.70 -15.64 -27.64
C VAL A 386 4.92 -15.81 -26.73
N ASP A 387 5.83 -14.86 -26.79
CA ASP A 387 6.91 -14.71 -25.82
C ASP A 387 6.44 -13.79 -24.68
N ILE A 388 6.74 -14.15 -23.43
CA ILE A 388 6.39 -13.36 -22.26
C ILE A 388 7.67 -12.85 -21.60
N ASN A 389 7.81 -11.54 -21.50
CA ASN A 389 8.92 -10.89 -20.81
C ASN A 389 8.44 -10.32 -19.47
N TYR A 390 9.04 -10.77 -18.38
CA TYR A 390 8.88 -10.19 -17.04
C TYR A 390 10.05 -9.24 -16.79
N ASN A 391 9.83 -7.95 -16.96
CA ASN A 391 10.80 -6.92 -16.61
C ASN A 391 10.56 -6.50 -15.16
N LEU A 392 11.51 -6.82 -14.29
CA LEU A 392 11.39 -6.64 -12.86
C LEU A 392 12.37 -5.57 -12.38
N GLU A 393 11.97 -4.78 -11.41
CA GLU A 393 12.86 -3.87 -10.69
C GLU A 393 12.99 -4.32 -9.25
N GLN A 394 14.20 -4.63 -8.83
CA GLN A 394 14.47 -5.12 -7.49
C GLN A 394 14.33 -4.02 -6.44
N LYS A 395 13.74 -4.41 -5.31
CA LYS A 395 13.62 -3.59 -4.12
C LYS A 395 14.35 -4.28 -2.97
N SER A 396 15.20 -3.54 -2.25
CA SER A 396 15.75 -4.06 -0.99
C SER A 396 14.62 -4.16 0.03
N ASN A 397 14.42 -5.35 0.56
CA ASN A 397 13.41 -5.64 1.57
C ASN A 397 14.00 -6.18 2.88
N ASP A 398 15.33 -6.22 2.98
CA ASP A 398 16.00 -6.48 4.25
C ASP A 398 15.71 -5.34 5.23
N GLN A 399 15.39 -5.69 6.46
CA GLN A 399 14.92 -4.75 7.45
C GLN A 399 15.85 -4.78 8.67
N VAL A 400 16.31 -3.62 9.06
CA VAL A 400 16.89 -3.39 10.39
C VAL A 400 15.86 -2.59 11.18
N GLU A 401 15.32 -3.19 12.22
CA GLU A 401 14.37 -2.56 13.12
C GLU A 401 15.13 -2.07 14.35
N PHE A 402 15.01 -0.78 14.61
CA PHE A 402 15.44 -0.17 15.85
C PHE A 402 14.29 0.65 16.41
N SER A 403 13.83 0.31 17.58
CA SER A 403 12.77 1.07 18.24
C SER A 403 13.09 1.31 19.71
N LEU A 404 12.82 2.53 20.16
CA LEU A 404 12.82 2.95 21.53
C LEU A 404 11.42 3.43 21.90
N GLY A 405 10.87 2.90 22.96
CA GLY A 405 9.58 3.30 23.49
C GLY A 405 9.69 3.63 24.98
N TRP A 406 8.75 4.42 25.48
CA TRP A 406 8.59 4.70 26.88
C TRP A 406 7.22 4.19 27.33
N GLY A 407 7.18 3.36 28.35
CA GLY A 407 5.95 2.82 28.93
C GLY A 407 5.95 2.91 30.45
N GLN A 408 4.92 2.40 31.07
CA GLN A 408 4.80 2.37 32.55
C GLN A 408 5.96 1.63 33.22
N THR A 409 6.57 0.66 32.54
CA THR A 409 7.66 -0.15 33.03
C THR A 409 9.04 0.39 32.62
N GLY A 410 9.11 1.65 32.14
CA GLY A 410 10.35 2.30 31.72
C GLY A 410 10.61 2.31 30.23
N VAL A 411 11.86 2.41 29.83
CA VAL A 411 12.31 2.44 28.45
C VAL A 411 12.34 1.03 27.88
N ILE A 412 11.66 0.83 26.74
CA ILE A 412 11.65 -0.41 25.97
C ILE A 412 12.54 -0.22 24.75
N GLY A 413 13.60 -1.02 24.63
CA GLY A 413 14.46 -1.08 23.46
C GLY A 413 14.22 -2.36 22.66
N ARG A 414 14.12 -2.24 21.33
CA ARG A 414 14.04 -3.39 20.43
C ARG A 414 15.04 -3.21 19.30
N ILE A 415 15.77 -4.28 19.00
CA ILE A 415 16.64 -4.39 17.83
C ILE A 415 16.21 -5.65 17.08
N GLY A 416 16.00 -5.51 15.77
CA GLY A 416 15.66 -6.63 14.90
C GLY A 416 16.43 -6.56 13.59
N LEU A 417 16.90 -7.71 13.13
CA LEU A 417 17.44 -7.90 11.78
C LEU A 417 16.58 -8.94 11.07
N LYS A 418 16.01 -8.57 9.94
CA LYS A 418 15.25 -9.47 9.09
C LYS A 418 15.81 -9.46 7.69
N LEU A 419 16.43 -10.56 7.30
CA LEU A 419 16.97 -10.81 5.97
C LEU A 419 15.94 -11.58 5.17
N ASN A 420 15.33 -10.94 4.18
CA ASN A 420 14.25 -11.54 3.40
C ASN A 420 14.74 -12.29 2.15
N ASN A 421 16.01 -12.12 1.78
CA ASN A 421 16.62 -12.82 0.65
C ASN A 421 17.78 -13.70 1.10
N PHE A 422 17.67 -14.30 2.26
CA PHE A 422 18.70 -15.18 2.79
C PHE A 422 18.85 -16.46 1.94
N SER A 423 20.03 -17.06 1.95
CA SER A 423 20.32 -18.34 1.30
C SER A 423 21.11 -19.23 2.24
N MET A 424 20.47 -20.23 2.81
CA MET A 424 21.11 -21.24 3.65
C MET A 424 22.17 -22.03 2.84
N ARG A 425 21.89 -22.30 1.56
CA ARG A 425 22.82 -22.98 0.66
C ARG A 425 24.13 -22.20 0.51
N ASN A 426 24.06 -20.89 0.34
CA ASN A 426 25.23 -20.04 0.17
C ASN A 426 26.03 -19.83 1.46
N LEU A 427 25.41 -20.05 2.61
CA LEU A 427 26.11 -19.99 3.90
C LEU A 427 27.20 -21.07 4.01
N PHE A 428 26.95 -22.27 3.47
CA PHE A 428 27.83 -23.43 3.56
C PHE A 428 28.64 -23.69 2.29
N ASN A 429 28.37 -22.98 1.20
CA ASN A 429 29.06 -23.17 -0.07
C ASN A 429 30.33 -22.30 -0.14
N LYS A 430 31.48 -22.93 -0.32
CA LYS A 430 32.78 -22.24 -0.44
C LYS A 430 33.02 -21.64 -1.85
N ASN A 431 32.38 -22.14 -2.91
CA ASN A 431 32.51 -21.66 -4.29
C ASN A 431 31.42 -20.65 -4.64
N LYS A 432 31.53 -19.46 -4.11
CA LYS A 432 30.42 -18.50 -4.07
C LYS A 432 30.38 -17.57 -5.27
N GLU A 433 29.29 -17.58 -5.98
CA GLU A 433 28.80 -16.37 -6.62
C GLU A 433 28.05 -15.53 -5.55
N HIS A 434 28.79 -14.69 -4.84
CA HIS A 434 28.19 -13.81 -3.86
C HIS A 434 27.44 -12.67 -4.53
N ARG A 435 26.13 -12.62 -4.30
CA ARG A 435 25.27 -11.52 -4.74
C ARG A 435 25.12 -10.43 -3.67
N GLY A 436 25.99 -10.41 -2.66
CA GLY A 436 25.98 -9.41 -1.59
C GLY A 436 26.94 -9.77 -0.43
N ILE A 437 27.04 -8.90 0.58
CA ILE A 437 27.85 -9.08 1.80
C ILE A 437 27.33 -10.27 2.63
N MET A 438 26.01 -10.45 2.67
CA MET A 438 25.33 -11.56 3.33
C MET A 438 25.01 -12.66 2.30
N PRO A 439 24.87 -13.95 2.73
CA PRO A 439 24.51 -15.04 1.84
C PRO A 439 23.06 -14.90 1.38
N ILE A 440 22.87 -14.33 0.18
CA ILE A 440 21.57 -14.04 -0.43
C ILE A 440 21.36 -14.84 -1.72
N GLY A 441 20.10 -14.92 -2.18
CA GLY A 441 19.75 -15.45 -3.49
C GLY A 441 18.54 -16.39 -3.53
N ASP A 442 18.25 -17.13 -2.46
CA ASP A 442 17.18 -18.15 -2.45
C ASP A 442 15.80 -17.60 -1.98
N GLY A 443 15.73 -16.32 -1.58
CA GLY A 443 14.49 -15.73 -1.11
C GLY A 443 13.98 -16.32 0.22
N GLU A 444 14.88 -16.89 1.02
CA GLU A 444 14.57 -17.40 2.36
C GLU A 444 14.60 -16.25 3.39
N VAL A 445 13.96 -16.44 4.51
CA VAL A 445 13.88 -15.43 5.55
C VAL A 445 14.65 -15.87 6.80
N LEU A 446 15.61 -15.08 7.23
CA LEU A 446 16.28 -15.20 8.52
C LEU A 446 15.97 -13.97 9.36
N SER A 447 15.41 -14.18 10.54
CA SER A 447 15.12 -13.11 11.51
C SER A 447 15.85 -13.35 12.80
N ILE A 448 16.46 -12.29 13.35
CA ILE A 448 17.10 -12.27 14.65
C ILE A 448 16.60 -11.03 15.37
N GLY A 449 16.11 -11.18 16.59
CA GLY A 449 15.56 -10.06 17.35
C GLY A 449 15.96 -10.12 18.82
N ALA A 450 16.13 -8.95 19.40
CA ALA A 450 16.32 -8.76 20.81
C ALA A 450 15.43 -7.60 21.28
N GLN A 451 14.75 -7.79 22.39
CA GLN A 451 13.96 -6.77 23.05
C GLN A 451 14.28 -6.74 24.53
N THR A 452 14.43 -5.55 25.07
CA THR A 452 14.66 -5.40 26.50
C THR A 452 13.86 -4.21 27.06
N ASN A 453 13.42 -4.40 28.28
CA ASN A 453 12.91 -3.33 29.14
C ASN A 453 13.69 -3.41 30.46
N GLY A 454 15.03 -3.27 30.34
CA GLY A 454 15.91 -3.39 31.48
C GLY A 454 15.75 -4.72 32.23
N THR A 455 15.53 -4.65 33.53
CA THR A 455 15.36 -5.83 34.40
C THR A 455 13.97 -6.45 34.32
N TYR A 456 12.95 -5.70 33.86
CA TYR A 456 11.58 -6.17 33.82
C TYR A 456 11.34 -7.24 32.78
N TYR A 457 11.77 -7.01 31.54
CA TYR A 457 11.55 -7.93 30.43
C TYR A 457 12.76 -7.99 29.49
N GLN A 458 13.13 -9.21 29.14
CA GLN A 458 14.16 -9.47 28.12
C GLN A 458 13.67 -10.60 27.22
N SER A 459 13.85 -10.45 25.90
CA SER A 459 13.49 -11.48 24.94
C SER A 459 14.49 -11.50 23.79
N TYR A 460 14.90 -12.71 23.42
CA TYR A 460 15.77 -12.98 22.28
C TYR A 460 15.10 -14.03 21.41
N ASN A 461 15.04 -13.78 20.12
CA ASN A 461 14.42 -14.71 19.19
C ASN A 461 15.23 -14.83 17.91
N THR A 462 15.23 -16.01 17.36
CA THR A 462 15.75 -16.29 16.01
C THR A 462 14.79 -17.19 15.28
N SER A 463 14.61 -16.94 14.00
CA SER A 463 13.78 -17.80 13.13
C SER A 463 14.32 -17.84 11.71
N TYR A 464 14.25 -19.01 11.13
CA TYR A 464 14.50 -19.25 9.71
C TYR A 464 13.23 -19.80 9.06
N SER A 465 12.90 -19.35 7.86
CA SER A 465 11.79 -19.89 7.10
C SER A 465 12.06 -19.86 5.58
N THR A 466 11.52 -20.87 4.89
CA THR A 466 11.51 -20.97 3.44
C THR A 466 10.14 -21.42 2.96
N ASN A 467 9.66 -20.88 1.83
CA ASN A 467 8.39 -21.26 1.23
C ASN A 467 8.54 -22.43 0.22
N TRP A 468 9.76 -22.79 -0.12
CA TRP A 468 10.06 -23.84 -1.10
C TRP A 468 11.10 -24.83 -0.56
N PHE A 469 10.77 -25.49 0.54
CA PHE A 469 11.64 -26.49 1.14
C PHE A 469 11.95 -27.62 0.14
N GLY A 470 13.25 -27.86 -0.10
CA GLY A 470 13.72 -28.80 -1.12
C GLY A 470 13.61 -28.29 -2.57
N GLY A 471 13.15 -27.06 -2.80
CA GLY A 471 13.18 -26.35 -4.11
C GLY A 471 12.20 -26.82 -5.17
N LYS A 472 11.53 -27.98 -5.01
CA LYS A 472 10.69 -28.62 -6.03
C LYS A 472 9.18 -28.37 -5.86
N ARG A 473 8.73 -28.13 -4.66
CA ARG A 473 7.30 -27.97 -4.32
C ARG A 473 7.12 -26.79 -3.37
N PRO A 474 6.00 -26.05 -3.42
CA PRO A 474 5.70 -24.96 -2.52
C PRO A 474 5.33 -25.52 -1.11
N ILE A 475 6.36 -25.93 -0.39
CA ILE A 475 6.27 -26.44 0.99
C ILE A 475 6.98 -25.42 1.87
N GLN A 476 6.24 -24.80 2.73
CA GLN A 476 6.79 -23.92 3.75
C GLN A 476 7.45 -24.76 4.84
N PHE A 477 8.65 -24.37 5.24
CA PHE A 477 9.35 -24.93 6.38
C PHE A 477 9.87 -23.80 7.24
N SER A 478 9.79 -23.94 8.56
CA SER A 478 10.29 -22.94 9.51
C SER A 478 10.88 -23.59 10.74
N VAL A 479 11.92 -22.93 11.25
CA VAL A 479 12.57 -23.28 12.54
C VAL A 479 12.65 -22.00 13.34
N GLY A 480 12.30 -22.08 14.61
CA GLY A 480 12.39 -20.93 15.50
C GLY A 480 12.90 -21.34 16.87
N ALA A 481 13.63 -20.44 17.51
CA ALA A 481 14.01 -20.56 18.90
C ALA A 481 13.87 -19.20 19.58
N TYR A 482 13.44 -19.21 20.83
CA TYR A 482 13.35 -17.99 21.62
C TYR A 482 13.67 -18.26 23.07
N PHE A 483 14.16 -17.20 23.71
CA PHE A 483 14.32 -17.14 25.13
C PHE A 483 13.71 -15.84 25.63
N SER A 484 12.94 -15.89 26.70
CA SER A 484 12.44 -14.68 27.38
C SER A 484 12.53 -14.81 28.88
N LYS A 485 12.76 -13.67 29.53
CA LYS A 485 12.73 -13.53 30.98
C LYS A 485 11.84 -12.34 31.31
N GLN A 486 10.94 -12.53 32.25
CA GLN A 486 10.14 -11.47 32.84
C GLN A 486 10.21 -11.54 34.36
N THR A 487 10.41 -10.39 34.99
CA THR A 487 10.35 -10.24 36.45
C THR A 487 9.06 -9.56 36.86
N ASP A 488 8.57 -9.86 38.04
CA ASP A 488 7.39 -9.19 38.60
C ASP A 488 7.77 -7.87 39.29
N VAL A 489 6.80 -7.00 39.49
CA VAL A 489 6.96 -5.77 40.27
C VAL A 489 6.83 -6.07 41.77
N SER A 490 7.63 -5.42 42.59
CA SER A 490 7.54 -5.58 44.04
C SER A 490 6.23 -4.93 44.58
N SER A 491 5.75 -5.40 45.72
CA SER A 491 4.62 -4.82 46.43
C SER A 491 4.77 -3.31 46.73
N ASN A 492 6.01 -2.85 46.81
CA ASN A 492 6.33 -1.42 47.03
C ASN A 492 5.92 -0.55 45.81
N TYR A 493 5.84 -1.12 44.61
CA TYR A 493 5.34 -0.40 43.41
C TYR A 493 3.86 0.00 43.57
N TYR A 494 3.05 -0.89 44.12
CA TYR A 494 1.61 -0.63 44.34
C TYR A 494 1.35 0.22 45.58
N ASN A 495 2.20 0.13 46.59
CA ASN A 495 2.05 0.91 47.83
C ASN A 495 2.60 2.34 47.75
N ASN A 496 3.57 2.60 46.83
CA ASN A 496 4.08 3.94 46.54
C ASN A 496 3.34 4.57 45.35
N GLY A 497 2.05 4.28 45.21
CA GLY A 497 1.24 4.72 44.13
C GLY A 497 1.40 6.22 43.79
N TYR A 498 1.28 6.53 42.55
CA TYR A 498 1.35 7.85 41.89
C TYR A 498 0.67 8.98 42.67
N PHE A 499 -0.30 8.65 43.50
CA PHE A 499 -1.03 9.58 44.36
C PHE A 499 -0.21 10.06 45.60
N ASN A 500 0.60 9.22 46.22
CA ASN A 500 1.41 9.66 47.35
C ASN A 500 2.59 10.54 46.90
N ASN A 501 3.21 10.28 45.77
CA ASN A 501 4.24 11.15 45.23
C ASN A 501 3.67 12.50 44.73
N TYR A 502 2.47 12.51 44.16
CA TYR A 502 1.81 13.75 43.75
C TYR A 502 1.42 14.63 44.96
N TYR A 503 0.91 14.04 46.04
CA TYR A 503 0.61 14.76 47.25
C TYR A 503 1.87 15.31 47.94
N ASN A 504 2.96 14.52 48.01
CA ASN A 504 4.24 14.97 48.56
C ASN A 504 4.89 16.08 47.69
N TYR A 505 4.72 16.04 46.37
CA TYR A 505 5.17 17.11 45.48
C TYR A 505 4.37 18.40 45.64
N MET A 506 3.05 18.33 45.79
CA MET A 506 2.18 19.50 45.97
C MET A 506 2.31 20.17 47.32
N TYR A 507 2.71 19.43 48.38
CA TYR A 507 2.82 19.95 49.74
C TYR A 507 4.27 20.11 50.24
N GLY A 508 5.26 19.98 49.36
CA GLY A 508 6.65 20.36 49.66
C GLY A 508 7.40 19.46 50.64
N TYR A 509 6.97 18.23 50.91
CA TYR A 509 7.59 17.29 51.84
C TYR A 509 8.50 16.23 51.18
N GLY A 510 9.06 16.49 50.00
CA GLY A 510 9.87 15.52 49.27
C GLY A 510 11.35 15.86 49.19
N ASN A 511 12.18 15.00 49.72
CA ASN A 511 13.64 15.03 49.56
C ASN A 511 14.03 14.61 48.13
N TYR A 512 14.62 15.52 47.36
CA TYR A 512 14.95 15.35 45.91
C TYR A 512 15.94 14.22 45.61
N ASN A 513 16.67 13.71 46.59
CA ASN A 513 17.72 12.71 46.39
C ASN A 513 17.24 11.26 46.31
N ASN A 514 15.95 10.99 46.53
CA ASN A 514 15.43 9.62 46.47
C ASN A 514 14.85 9.22 45.10
N TYR A 515 14.80 10.13 44.11
CA TYR A 515 14.14 9.87 42.85
C TYR A 515 14.95 8.97 41.89
N TYR A 516 16.27 9.03 41.96
CA TYR A 516 17.14 8.26 41.06
C TYR A 516 17.59 6.88 41.62
N ASN A 517 17.57 6.69 42.93
CA ASN A 517 18.03 5.44 43.53
C ASN A 517 16.96 4.36 43.75
N ASN A 518 15.68 4.66 43.43
CA ASN A 518 14.57 3.73 43.71
C ASN A 518 14.06 2.93 42.49
N TYR A 519 14.59 3.14 41.29
CA TYR A 519 14.11 2.40 40.13
C TYR A 519 14.44 0.90 40.18
N GLU A 520 15.57 0.52 40.72
CA GLU A 520 15.94 -0.89 40.90
C GLU A 520 15.14 -1.61 41.99
N SER A 521 14.55 -0.90 42.95
CA SER A 521 13.77 -1.49 44.03
C SER A 521 12.32 -1.83 43.69
N TYR A 522 11.83 -1.44 42.53
CA TYR A 522 10.46 -1.75 42.11
C TYR A 522 10.31 -3.17 41.53
N TYR A 523 11.39 -3.79 41.10
CA TYR A 523 11.37 -5.13 40.53
C TYR A 523 11.91 -6.14 41.54
N ASP A 524 11.17 -7.24 41.71
CA ASP A 524 11.56 -8.31 42.59
C ASP A 524 12.36 -9.37 41.81
N PRO A 525 13.69 -9.44 41.97
CA PRO A 525 14.51 -10.40 41.23
C PRO A 525 14.19 -11.85 41.59
N ASP A 526 13.50 -12.10 42.69
CA ASP A 526 13.09 -13.41 43.15
C ASP A 526 11.70 -13.83 42.66
N LYS A 527 11.01 -12.94 41.91
CA LYS A 527 9.77 -13.24 41.23
C LYS A 527 9.96 -13.16 39.74
N TYR A 528 10.06 -14.29 39.09
CA TYR A 528 10.25 -14.29 37.63
C TYR A 528 9.65 -15.51 36.94
N ILE A 529 9.42 -15.34 35.63
CA ILE A 529 9.23 -16.41 34.67
C ILE A 529 10.32 -16.34 33.61
N LYS A 530 10.96 -17.45 33.28
CA LYS A 530 11.83 -17.63 32.14
C LYS A 530 11.22 -18.68 31.21
N LEU A 531 11.25 -18.38 29.91
CA LEU A 531 10.75 -19.25 28.86
C LEU A 531 11.90 -19.55 27.91
N PHE A 532 12.07 -20.80 27.56
CA PHE A 532 12.88 -21.24 26.44
C PHE A 532 12.01 -22.05 25.51
N GLY A 533 11.93 -21.65 24.25
CA GLY A 533 11.11 -22.31 23.26
C GLY A 533 11.86 -22.65 21.99
N PHE A 534 11.47 -23.79 21.38
CA PHE A 534 11.92 -24.25 20.08
C PHE A 534 10.70 -24.69 19.27
N SER A 535 10.66 -24.37 18.00
CA SER A 535 9.55 -24.74 17.10
C SER A 535 10.02 -25.19 15.74
N LEU A 536 9.35 -26.20 15.21
CA LEU A 536 9.45 -26.66 13.83
C LEU A 536 8.09 -26.50 13.16
N GLY A 537 8.05 -25.83 12.03
CA GLY A 537 6.84 -25.62 11.26
C GLY A 537 6.97 -26.22 9.87
N TRP A 538 5.89 -26.80 9.38
CA TRP A 538 5.71 -27.28 8.03
C TRP A 538 4.37 -26.81 7.50
N GLY A 539 4.32 -26.31 6.26
CA GLY A 539 3.09 -25.81 5.65
C GLY A 539 2.99 -26.22 4.18
N LYS A 540 1.77 -26.44 3.71
CA LYS A 540 1.50 -26.77 2.32
C LYS A 540 0.22 -26.10 1.87
N GLN A 541 0.26 -25.41 0.71
CA GLN A 541 -0.92 -24.95 0.02
C GLN A 541 -1.65 -26.15 -0.60
N LEU A 542 -2.94 -26.25 -0.32
CA LEU A 542 -3.80 -27.32 -0.86
C LEU A 542 -4.32 -26.89 -2.24
N ARG A 543 -4.73 -27.88 -3.04
CA ARG A 543 -5.36 -27.63 -4.35
C ARG A 543 -6.86 -27.90 -4.32
N TRP A 544 -7.32 -28.57 -3.28
CA TRP A 544 -8.72 -28.92 -3.05
C TRP A 544 -9.12 -28.52 -1.62
N PRO A 545 -10.29 -27.95 -1.39
CA PRO A 545 -11.38 -27.62 -2.35
C PRO A 545 -11.07 -26.47 -3.29
N ASP A 546 -10.19 -25.53 -2.91
CA ASP A 546 -9.63 -24.48 -3.75
C ASP A 546 -8.16 -24.21 -3.34
N ASP A 547 -7.45 -23.42 -4.10
CA ASP A 547 -6.04 -23.13 -3.88
C ASP A 547 -5.75 -22.00 -2.88
N TYR A 548 -6.78 -21.51 -2.19
CA TYR A 548 -6.64 -20.57 -1.08
C TYR A 548 -6.46 -21.29 0.27
N PHE A 549 -6.63 -22.61 0.31
CA PHE A 549 -6.40 -23.40 1.52
C PHE A 549 -4.94 -23.70 1.77
N GLN A 550 -4.52 -23.51 3.03
CA GLN A 550 -3.20 -23.85 3.53
C GLN A 550 -3.33 -24.76 4.76
N LEU A 551 -2.65 -25.88 4.72
CA LEU A 551 -2.47 -26.77 5.87
C LEU A 551 -1.09 -26.51 6.48
N SER A 552 -1.06 -26.28 7.79
CA SER A 552 0.16 -26.08 8.54
C SER A 552 0.23 -27.05 9.73
N LEU A 553 1.41 -27.61 9.96
CA LEU A 553 1.75 -28.43 11.10
C LEU A 553 2.87 -27.74 11.87
N SER A 554 2.79 -27.67 13.18
CA SER A 554 3.90 -27.17 13.98
C SER A 554 4.11 -28.05 15.20
N LEU A 555 5.36 -28.42 15.44
CA LEU A 555 5.83 -29.08 16.65
C LEU A 555 6.57 -28.04 17.49
N SER A 556 6.11 -27.82 18.70
CA SER A 556 6.70 -26.81 19.59
C SER A 556 7.05 -27.41 20.95
N PHE A 557 8.20 -27.01 21.43
CA PHE A 557 8.67 -27.33 22.78
C PHE A 557 8.91 -26.02 23.53
N THR A 558 8.30 -25.89 24.71
CA THR A 558 8.51 -24.71 25.59
C THR A 558 8.80 -25.19 26.99
N ARG A 559 9.90 -24.69 27.56
CA ARG A 559 10.26 -24.92 28.97
C ARG A 559 9.96 -23.65 29.75
N TYR A 560 9.11 -23.76 30.76
CA TYR A 560 8.77 -22.74 31.73
C TYR A 560 9.64 -22.93 32.98
N MET A 561 10.21 -21.87 33.47
CA MET A 561 11.00 -21.82 34.70
C MET A 561 10.46 -20.67 35.56
N LEU A 562 9.75 -21.02 36.63
CA LEU A 562 9.03 -20.08 37.50
C LEU A 562 9.69 -20.01 38.90
N LYS A 563 9.80 -18.81 39.45
CA LYS A 563 10.14 -18.57 40.82
C LYS A 563 9.18 -17.53 41.40
N ASN A 564 8.39 -17.93 42.37
CA ASN A 564 7.38 -17.13 43.07
C ASN A 564 6.44 -16.37 42.12
N TRP A 565 6.09 -17.00 40.96
CA TRP A 565 5.28 -16.41 39.92
C TRP A 565 3.79 -16.72 40.15
N SER A 566 3.07 -15.76 40.74
CA SER A 566 1.69 -15.94 41.22
C SER A 566 0.61 -15.90 40.17
N TYR A 567 0.96 -15.70 38.89
CA TYR A 567 -0.03 -15.50 37.81
C TYR A 567 -0.47 -16.78 37.09
N PHE A 568 0.08 -17.95 37.51
CA PHE A 568 -0.32 -19.24 36.98
C PHE A 568 -0.68 -20.21 38.12
N LEU A 569 -1.36 -21.30 37.78
CA LEU A 569 -1.67 -22.36 38.74
C LEU A 569 -0.42 -22.97 39.38
N MET A 570 0.70 -22.99 38.65
CA MET A 570 2.02 -23.37 39.15
C MET A 570 2.84 -22.11 39.39
N THR A 571 3.27 -21.90 40.60
CA THR A 571 4.01 -20.70 41.04
C THR A 571 5.52 -20.87 41.08
N ASN A 572 6.00 -22.07 41.28
CA ASN A 572 7.43 -22.41 41.44
C ASN A 572 7.78 -23.68 40.68
N GLY A 573 9.02 -23.72 40.18
CA GLY A 573 9.58 -24.90 39.53
C GLY A 573 9.65 -24.83 38.01
N ASN A 574 9.85 -25.98 37.40
CA ASN A 574 10.03 -26.10 35.94
C ASN A 574 8.92 -26.94 35.32
N SER A 575 8.39 -26.48 34.18
CA SER A 575 7.38 -27.22 33.40
C SER A 575 7.80 -27.29 31.95
N ASN A 576 7.49 -28.40 31.28
CA ASN A 576 7.76 -28.62 29.86
C ASN A 576 6.45 -28.78 29.10
N ASN A 577 6.32 -28.10 28.00
CA ASN A 577 5.19 -28.21 27.08
C ASN A 577 5.71 -28.66 25.73
N LEU A 578 5.35 -29.88 25.33
CA LEU A 578 5.57 -30.40 23.98
C LEU A 578 4.23 -30.53 23.30
N ASN A 579 3.99 -29.77 22.26
CA ASN A 579 2.72 -29.79 21.58
C ASN A 579 2.86 -29.92 20.07
N LEU A 580 1.88 -30.56 19.45
CA LEU A 580 1.66 -30.61 18.01
C LEU A 580 0.42 -29.77 17.67
N SER A 581 0.58 -28.80 16.81
CA SER A 581 -0.53 -27.98 16.30
C SER A 581 -0.77 -28.28 14.81
N ILE A 582 -2.04 -28.53 14.47
CA ILE A 582 -2.51 -28.69 13.10
C ILE A 582 -3.43 -27.52 12.82
N GLN A 583 -3.15 -26.77 11.78
CA GLN A 583 -3.93 -25.61 11.40
C GLN A 583 -4.31 -25.65 9.92
N LEU A 584 -5.60 -25.44 9.66
CA LEU A 584 -6.15 -25.23 8.34
C LEU A 584 -6.57 -23.77 8.23
N SER A 585 -6.01 -23.06 7.28
CA SER A 585 -6.36 -21.66 7.00
C SER A 585 -6.79 -21.48 5.55
N ARG A 586 -7.64 -20.48 5.32
CA ARG A 586 -8.06 -20.05 3.99
C ARG A 586 -8.13 -18.53 3.96
N THR A 587 -7.53 -17.92 2.95
CA THR A 587 -7.55 -16.46 2.77
C THR A 587 -7.84 -16.16 1.30
N SER A 588 -9.05 -15.66 1.03
CA SER A 588 -9.53 -15.30 -0.31
C SER A 588 -9.93 -13.84 -0.43
N THR A 589 -9.35 -12.97 0.41
CA THR A 589 -9.63 -11.54 0.39
C THR A 589 -9.02 -10.85 -0.82
N ASP A 590 -9.75 -9.87 -1.38
CA ASP A 590 -9.35 -9.08 -2.53
C ASP A 590 -8.25 -8.05 -2.23
N ASN A 591 -8.09 -7.65 -0.97
CA ASN A 591 -7.09 -6.68 -0.52
C ASN A 591 -6.68 -6.94 0.93
N GLN A 592 -5.41 -6.78 1.26
CA GLN A 592 -4.91 -7.02 2.62
C GLN A 592 -5.23 -5.88 3.59
N LEU A 593 -5.18 -4.62 3.13
CA LEU A 593 -5.35 -3.45 4.00
C LEU A 593 -6.83 -3.11 4.22
N PHE A 594 -7.62 -3.16 3.17
CA PHE A 594 -9.06 -2.91 3.22
C PHE A 594 -9.80 -3.94 2.37
N PRO A 595 -10.02 -5.15 2.92
CA PRO A 595 -10.80 -6.17 2.23
C PRO A 595 -12.23 -5.72 1.98
N ARG A 596 -12.72 -5.89 0.76
CA ARG A 596 -14.09 -5.56 0.34
C ARG A 596 -14.92 -6.81 0.12
N ARG A 597 -14.27 -7.88 -0.31
CA ARG A 597 -14.88 -9.18 -0.59
C ARG A 597 -13.94 -10.30 -0.18
N GLY A 598 -14.52 -11.47 0.02
CA GLY A 598 -13.80 -12.68 0.37
C GLY A 598 -13.90 -13.05 1.82
N SER A 599 -13.19 -14.08 2.20
CA SER A 599 -13.20 -14.62 3.56
C SER A 599 -11.81 -15.02 4.02
N GLU A 600 -11.63 -14.97 5.32
CA GLU A 600 -10.48 -15.52 6.01
C GLU A 600 -10.98 -16.41 7.13
N PHE A 601 -10.47 -17.62 7.21
CA PHE A 601 -10.71 -18.43 8.39
C PHE A 601 -9.48 -19.25 8.76
N VAL A 602 -9.38 -19.57 10.04
CA VAL A 602 -8.35 -20.41 10.63
C VAL A 602 -9.01 -21.35 11.60
N ALA A 603 -8.87 -22.64 11.36
CA ALA A 603 -9.22 -23.69 12.29
C ALA A 603 -7.93 -24.36 12.77
N SER A 604 -7.74 -24.48 14.07
CA SER A 604 -6.54 -25.12 14.62
C SER A 604 -6.89 -26.07 15.78
N VAL A 605 -6.14 -27.15 15.83
CA VAL A 605 -6.14 -28.12 16.92
C VAL A 605 -4.71 -28.26 17.43
N THR A 606 -4.50 -27.96 18.70
CA THR A 606 -3.22 -28.15 19.36
C THR A 606 -3.37 -29.22 20.43
N VAL A 607 -2.48 -30.18 20.43
CA VAL A 607 -2.54 -31.34 21.33
C VAL A 607 -1.17 -31.65 21.89
N THR A 608 -1.11 -31.95 23.16
CA THR A 608 0.07 -32.49 23.84
C THR A 608 -0.07 -34.01 23.96
N PRO A 609 1.03 -34.76 24.15
CA PRO A 609 0.91 -36.16 24.57
C PRO A 609 0.15 -36.26 25.90
N PRO A 610 -0.70 -37.31 26.06
CA PRO A 610 -1.44 -37.57 27.31
C PRO A 610 -0.53 -38.21 28.37
N TRP A 611 0.40 -37.42 28.92
CA TRP A 611 1.43 -37.87 29.85
C TRP A 611 0.86 -38.58 31.08
N SER A 612 -0.31 -38.12 31.57
CA SER A 612 -0.99 -38.68 32.70
C SER A 612 -1.54 -40.12 32.47
N ALA A 613 -1.68 -40.51 31.21
CA ALA A 613 -2.10 -41.88 30.85
C ALA A 613 -0.94 -42.89 30.93
N TRP A 614 0.32 -42.39 30.94
CA TRP A 614 1.52 -43.24 30.81
C TRP A 614 2.36 -43.33 32.09
N ASP A 615 2.21 -42.37 33.03
CA ASP A 615 3.11 -42.26 34.18
C ASP A 615 2.55 -42.86 35.47
N GLY A 616 1.30 -43.33 35.48
CA GLY A 616 0.68 -44.04 36.57
C GLY A 616 0.47 -43.28 37.88
N LYS A 617 0.56 -41.92 37.84
CA LYS A 617 0.45 -41.06 39.04
C LYS A 617 -1.00 -40.78 39.43
N ASP A 618 -1.27 -40.68 40.72
CA ASP A 618 -2.56 -40.24 41.26
C ASP A 618 -2.69 -38.72 41.28
N TYR A 619 -3.07 -38.15 40.14
CA TYR A 619 -3.26 -36.70 39.93
C TYR A 619 -4.39 -36.11 40.78
N LYS A 620 -5.29 -36.94 41.36
CA LYS A 620 -6.37 -36.50 42.24
C LYS A 620 -5.83 -36.01 43.56
N ASN A 621 -4.86 -36.74 44.13
CA ASN A 621 -4.30 -36.46 45.46
C ASN A 621 -3.04 -35.59 45.38
N LEU A 622 -2.40 -35.50 44.24
CA LEU A 622 -1.15 -34.74 44.06
C LEU A 622 -1.44 -33.24 44.06
N ALA A 623 -0.73 -32.46 44.90
CA ALA A 623 -0.85 -31.04 45.13
C ALA A 623 -2.28 -30.55 45.46
N ASN A 624 -2.92 -31.24 46.36
CA ASN A 624 -4.30 -30.97 46.79
C ASN A 624 -4.36 -30.04 48.03
N ASN A 625 -3.32 -29.96 48.80
CA ASN A 625 -3.26 -29.16 50.04
C ASN A 625 -2.23 -28.00 49.90
N PRO A 626 -2.67 -26.76 49.64
CA PRO A 626 -1.77 -25.61 49.50
C PRO A 626 -0.96 -25.28 50.76
N LYS A 627 -1.37 -25.80 51.93
CA LYS A 627 -0.68 -25.58 53.22
C LYS A 627 0.36 -26.65 53.53
N SER A 628 0.48 -27.69 52.69
CA SER A 628 1.50 -28.73 52.88
C SER A 628 2.89 -28.21 52.62
N ALA A 629 3.85 -28.62 53.42
CA ALA A 629 5.28 -28.31 53.20
C ALA A 629 5.78 -28.94 51.87
N THR A 630 5.16 -29.96 51.39
CA THR A 630 5.48 -30.68 50.13
C THR A 630 4.75 -30.10 48.90
N TYR A 631 3.85 -29.13 49.08
CA TYR A 631 2.99 -28.63 48.02
C TYR A 631 3.73 -28.15 46.75
N ASN A 632 4.79 -27.40 46.93
CA ASN A 632 5.58 -26.93 45.77
C ASN A 632 6.28 -28.08 45.04
N HIS A 633 6.73 -29.08 45.75
CA HIS A 633 7.33 -30.28 45.16
C HIS A 633 6.27 -31.09 44.41
N GLU A 634 5.09 -31.26 45.01
CA GLU A 634 3.97 -31.93 44.41
C GLU A 634 3.41 -31.19 43.16
N GLN A 635 3.40 -29.84 43.18
CA GLN A 635 3.09 -29.04 42.01
C GLN A 635 4.11 -29.23 40.88
N GLN A 636 5.40 -29.24 41.22
CA GLN A 636 6.49 -29.51 40.27
C GLN A 636 6.33 -30.88 39.63
N GLU A 637 5.95 -31.88 40.42
CA GLU A 637 5.72 -33.21 39.90
C GLU A 637 4.45 -33.32 39.04
N LYS A 638 3.36 -32.68 39.48
CA LYS A 638 2.08 -32.64 38.78
C LYS A 638 2.19 -31.99 37.42
N TYR A 639 2.92 -30.85 37.31
CA TYR A 639 3.02 -30.01 36.12
C TYR A 639 4.39 -30.12 35.42
N ARG A 640 5.18 -31.14 35.71
CA ARG A 640 6.46 -31.37 35.04
C ARG A 640 6.31 -31.42 33.50
N TRP A 641 5.24 -32.00 33.02
CA TRP A 641 4.82 -32.02 31.63
C TRP A 641 3.41 -31.49 31.52
N VAL A 642 3.21 -30.48 30.71
CA VAL A 642 1.89 -29.90 30.41
C VAL A 642 1.08 -30.85 29.55
N GLU A 643 -0.23 -30.89 29.79
CA GLU A 643 -1.17 -31.79 29.11
C GLU A 643 -2.48 -31.09 28.81
N TYR A 644 -2.83 -30.99 27.52
CA TYR A 644 -4.08 -30.38 27.07
C TYR A 644 -4.40 -30.75 25.61
N HIS A 645 -5.64 -30.49 25.22
CA HIS A 645 -6.04 -30.32 23.82
C HIS A 645 -6.80 -29.00 23.66
N LYS A 646 -6.46 -28.21 22.63
CA LYS A 646 -6.98 -26.87 22.41
C LYS A 646 -7.52 -26.77 20.99
N TRP A 647 -8.79 -26.37 20.86
CA TRP A 647 -9.49 -26.23 19.60
C TRP A 647 -9.84 -24.79 19.40
N LYS A 648 -9.49 -24.21 18.26
CA LYS A 648 -9.80 -22.82 17.96
C LYS A 648 -10.32 -22.67 16.55
N PHE A 649 -11.29 -21.77 16.41
CA PHE A 649 -11.80 -21.34 15.14
C PHE A 649 -11.89 -19.80 15.13
N LYS A 650 -11.37 -19.20 14.05
CA LYS A 650 -11.51 -17.76 13.75
C LYS A 650 -11.95 -17.62 12.31
N GLY A 651 -13.07 -16.94 12.10
CA GLY A 651 -13.59 -16.65 10.78
C GLY A 651 -13.90 -15.17 10.60
N ARG A 652 -13.55 -14.61 9.46
CA ARG A 652 -13.96 -13.28 9.02
C ARG A 652 -14.48 -13.36 7.59
N MET A 653 -15.57 -12.66 7.32
CA MET A 653 -16.17 -12.56 6.00
C MET A 653 -16.39 -11.09 5.66
N PHE A 654 -16.06 -10.71 4.45
CA PHE A 654 -16.19 -9.34 3.95
C PHE A 654 -17.17 -9.32 2.78
N THR A 655 -18.19 -8.48 2.90
CA THR A 655 -19.23 -8.31 1.90
C THR A 655 -19.36 -6.85 1.52
N ALA A 656 -19.08 -6.51 0.27
CA ALA A 656 -19.31 -5.16 -0.24
C ALA A 656 -20.82 -4.93 -0.40
N LEU A 657 -21.38 -4.00 0.37
CA LEU A 657 -22.79 -3.63 0.31
C LEU A 657 -23.08 -2.61 -0.81
N THR A 658 -22.07 -1.89 -1.26
CA THR A 658 -22.16 -0.92 -2.35
C THR A 658 -21.05 -1.16 -3.37
N SER A 659 -21.25 -0.72 -4.61
CA SER A 659 -20.26 -0.85 -5.69
C SER A 659 -19.18 0.23 -5.68
N GLY A 660 -18.05 -0.02 -6.33
CA GLY A 660 -16.94 0.91 -6.54
C GLY A 660 -15.78 0.75 -5.55
N GLN A 661 -14.69 1.51 -5.77
CA GLN A 661 -13.49 1.44 -4.93
C GLN A 661 -13.74 1.90 -3.49
N LYS A 662 -14.60 2.92 -3.30
CA LYS A 662 -15.05 3.39 -2.00
C LYS A 662 -16.42 2.81 -1.70
N CYS A 663 -16.46 1.56 -1.28
CA CYS A 663 -17.68 0.85 -0.96
C CYS A 663 -17.88 0.72 0.55
N LEU A 664 -19.14 0.65 0.96
CA LEU A 664 -19.51 0.24 2.31
C LEU A 664 -19.34 -1.28 2.41
N VAL A 665 -18.59 -1.73 3.40
CA VAL A 665 -18.28 -3.15 3.60
C VAL A 665 -18.85 -3.62 4.93
N LEU A 666 -19.57 -4.71 4.91
CA LEU A 666 -19.93 -5.46 6.10
C LEU A 666 -18.86 -6.52 6.39
N MET A 667 -18.21 -6.43 7.54
CA MET A 667 -17.35 -7.48 8.07
C MET A 667 -18.07 -8.23 9.18
N THR A 668 -18.15 -9.53 9.02
CA THR A 668 -18.64 -10.45 10.03
C THR A 668 -17.49 -11.25 10.59
N ARG A 669 -17.37 -11.35 11.91
CA ARG A 669 -16.35 -12.16 12.59
C ARG A 669 -17.02 -13.14 13.54
N VAL A 670 -16.53 -14.38 13.56
CA VAL A 670 -16.89 -15.41 14.52
C VAL A 670 -15.60 -16.04 15.02
N GLU A 671 -15.43 -16.08 16.33
CA GLU A 671 -14.29 -16.72 16.99
C GLU A 671 -14.76 -17.55 18.16
N PHE A 672 -14.18 -18.73 18.33
CA PHE A 672 -14.35 -19.52 19.53
C PHE A 672 -13.12 -20.37 19.81
N GLY A 673 -12.93 -20.69 21.08
CA GLY A 673 -11.85 -21.57 21.51
C GLY A 673 -12.32 -22.44 22.68
N LEU A 674 -11.85 -23.68 22.67
CA LEU A 674 -12.13 -24.69 23.69
C LEU A 674 -10.81 -25.29 24.16
N LEU A 675 -10.59 -25.33 25.46
CA LEU A 675 -9.43 -25.93 26.08
C LEU A 675 -9.87 -27.10 26.99
N GLY A 676 -9.50 -28.32 26.60
CA GLY A 676 -9.76 -29.51 27.36
C GLY A 676 -8.49 -30.11 27.99
N SER A 677 -8.68 -31.02 28.92
CA SER A 677 -7.64 -31.83 29.52
C SER A 677 -7.94 -33.32 29.39
N PHE A 678 -6.91 -34.15 29.18
CA PHE A 678 -7.08 -35.62 29.13
C PHE A 678 -7.38 -36.18 30.51
N ASN A 679 -6.81 -35.57 31.56
CA ASN A 679 -7.08 -35.91 32.94
C ASN A 679 -7.80 -34.75 33.65
N LYS A 680 -8.98 -35.00 34.22
CA LYS A 680 -9.79 -33.97 34.89
C LYS A 680 -9.12 -33.29 36.09
N TRP A 681 -8.12 -33.96 36.69
CA TRP A 681 -7.35 -33.45 37.85
C TRP A 681 -6.05 -32.74 37.47
N LYS A 682 -5.69 -32.75 36.16
CA LYS A 682 -4.49 -32.15 35.62
C LYS A 682 -4.86 -31.16 34.52
N LYS A 683 -5.43 -30.03 34.91
CA LYS A 683 -5.72 -28.94 33.99
C LYS A 683 -4.40 -28.20 33.62
N SER A 684 -4.30 -27.70 32.38
CA SER A 684 -3.12 -26.94 31.98
C SER A 684 -2.97 -25.69 32.86
N PRO A 685 -1.77 -25.41 33.38
CA PRO A 685 -1.54 -24.24 34.23
C PRO A 685 -1.32 -22.94 33.42
N PHE A 686 -1.10 -23.00 32.09
CA PHE A 686 -0.65 -21.86 31.29
C PHE A 686 -1.60 -21.49 30.16
N GLU A 687 -2.38 -22.42 29.62
CA GLU A 687 -3.06 -22.33 28.33
C GLU A 687 -4.46 -21.69 28.38
N THR A 688 -4.86 -21.13 29.51
CA THR A 688 -6.18 -20.53 29.72
C THR A 688 -6.39 -19.24 28.92
N TYR A 689 -7.65 -18.86 28.72
CA TYR A 689 -8.03 -17.64 28.01
C TYR A 689 -8.26 -16.48 28.96
N TYR A 690 -7.81 -15.30 28.56
CA TYR A 690 -8.02 -14.04 29.27
C TYR A 690 -8.84 -13.12 28.38
N MET A 691 -10.12 -12.90 28.73
CA MET A 691 -11.07 -12.20 27.87
C MET A 691 -11.56 -10.89 28.46
N GLY A 692 -11.58 -9.85 27.61
CA GLY A 692 -11.95 -8.47 27.92
C GLY A 692 -10.90 -7.50 27.45
N GLY A 693 -11.23 -6.20 27.41
CA GLY A 693 -10.35 -5.12 27.00
C GLY A 693 -10.45 -4.76 25.53
N ASP A 694 -9.87 -3.62 25.20
CA ASP A 694 -9.90 -3.07 23.84
C ASP A 694 -8.82 -3.64 22.91
N GLY A 695 -7.87 -4.40 23.44
CA GLY A 695 -6.71 -4.92 22.71
C GLY A 695 -5.67 -3.83 22.32
N MET A 696 -5.86 -2.58 22.75
CA MET A 696 -5.00 -1.44 22.42
C MET A 696 -4.10 -1.02 23.58
N THR A 697 -4.50 -1.29 24.80
CA THR A 697 -3.67 -1.03 25.98
C THR A 697 -2.45 -1.93 25.89
N GLY A 698 -1.28 -1.34 25.78
CA GLY A 698 0.03 -2.01 25.69
C GLY A 698 0.43 -2.80 26.92
N TYR A 699 -0.52 -3.23 27.72
CA TYR A 699 -0.35 -4.24 28.73
C TYR A 699 -0.15 -5.60 28.05
N SER A 700 1.10 -5.96 27.87
CA SER A 700 1.47 -7.34 27.73
C SER A 700 1.02 -8.05 29.01
N THR A 701 -0.14 -8.64 28.96
CA THR A 701 -0.60 -9.49 30.06
C THR A 701 0.17 -10.79 29.98
N SER A 702 1.26 -10.84 30.67
CA SER A 702 1.99 -12.08 31.00
C SER A 702 1.17 -13.03 31.88
N TYR A 703 -0.10 -12.74 32.07
CA TYR A 703 -1.03 -13.47 32.94
C TYR A 703 -1.80 -14.57 32.21
N ALA A 704 -1.76 -14.56 30.88
CA ALA A 704 -2.34 -15.63 30.07
C ALA A 704 -1.62 -15.70 28.72
N GLU A 705 -1.50 -16.89 28.19
CA GLU A 705 -0.87 -17.10 26.90
C GLU A 705 -1.72 -16.50 25.75
N GLU A 706 -3.03 -16.41 25.96
CA GLU A 706 -3.95 -15.91 24.93
C GLU A 706 -4.96 -14.91 25.50
N THR A 707 -4.80 -13.65 25.03
CA THR A 707 -5.70 -12.56 25.37
C THR A 707 -6.71 -12.34 24.23
N ILE A 708 -7.99 -12.32 24.56
CA ILE A 708 -9.08 -12.07 23.63
C ILE A 708 -9.71 -10.71 23.98
N GLY A 709 -9.51 -9.71 23.13
CA GLY A 709 -10.12 -8.40 23.33
C GLY A 709 -11.64 -8.46 23.11
N LEU A 710 -12.40 -7.80 23.97
CA LEU A 710 -13.81 -7.48 23.78
C LEU A 710 -14.01 -6.04 24.19
N ARG A 711 -14.31 -5.18 23.24
CA ARG A 711 -14.45 -3.72 23.45
C ARG A 711 -15.66 -3.43 24.35
N GLY A 712 -15.50 -2.46 25.24
CA GLY A 712 -16.54 -2.12 26.23
C GLY A 712 -16.42 -2.85 27.57
N TYR A 713 -15.46 -3.77 27.69
CA TYR A 713 -15.17 -4.48 28.93
C TYR A 713 -13.74 -4.20 29.38
N GLU A 714 -13.51 -4.20 30.71
CA GLU A 714 -12.16 -4.12 31.24
C GLU A 714 -11.33 -5.39 30.91
N ASN A 715 -10.01 -5.24 30.91
CA ASN A 715 -9.11 -6.34 30.62
C ASN A 715 -9.37 -7.54 31.56
N GLY A 716 -9.63 -8.69 30.96
CA GLY A 716 -9.85 -9.94 31.69
C GLY A 716 -11.15 -10.06 32.48
N SER A 717 -12.01 -9.04 32.48
CA SER A 717 -13.23 -9.00 33.30
C SER A 717 -14.23 -10.12 33.03
N LEU A 718 -14.10 -10.81 31.91
CA LEU A 718 -14.97 -11.93 31.50
C LEU A 718 -14.34 -13.30 31.78
N SER A 719 -13.10 -13.38 32.27
CA SER A 719 -12.32 -14.63 32.36
C SER A 719 -12.51 -15.42 33.63
N GLY A 720 -13.53 -15.15 34.45
CA GLY A 720 -13.80 -15.86 35.70
C GLY A 720 -13.69 -14.97 36.94
N ASN A 721 -13.65 -15.60 38.13
CA ASN A 721 -13.70 -14.87 39.40
C ASN A 721 -12.35 -14.20 39.81
N ASN A 722 -11.29 -14.42 39.08
CA ASN A 722 -9.96 -13.91 39.40
C ASN A 722 -9.45 -13.00 38.31
N SER A 723 -9.44 -11.69 38.59
CA SER A 723 -9.05 -10.64 37.59
C SER A 723 -7.57 -10.65 37.20
N TYR A 724 -6.73 -11.49 37.82
CA TYR A 724 -5.29 -11.51 37.60
C TYR A 724 -4.80 -12.61 36.67
N TYR A 725 -5.52 -13.74 36.52
CA TYR A 725 -5.14 -14.78 35.58
C TYR A 725 -6.39 -15.27 34.81
N GLY A 726 -6.17 -15.57 33.54
CA GLY A 726 -7.21 -16.21 32.75
C GLY A 726 -7.44 -17.63 33.28
N ASP A 727 -8.62 -17.88 33.80
CA ASP A 727 -9.07 -19.22 34.17
C ASP A 727 -10.23 -19.71 33.29
N ALA A 728 -10.44 -19.03 32.18
CA ALA A 728 -11.41 -19.45 31.18
C ALA A 728 -10.86 -20.60 30.30
N TYR A 729 -11.67 -21.63 30.16
CA TYR A 729 -11.39 -22.81 29.35
C TYR A 729 -12.17 -22.83 28.04
N ALA A 730 -13.10 -21.92 27.86
CA ALA A 730 -13.79 -21.70 26.60
C ALA A 730 -14.09 -20.22 26.41
N TYR A 731 -14.15 -19.77 25.17
CA TYR A 731 -14.63 -18.45 24.82
C TYR A 731 -15.38 -18.44 23.49
N SER A 732 -16.27 -17.48 23.33
CA SER A 732 -16.85 -17.12 22.03
C SER A 732 -16.83 -15.60 21.86
N ARG A 733 -16.68 -15.14 20.61
CA ARG A 733 -16.74 -13.75 20.22
C ARG A 733 -17.36 -13.62 18.85
N MET A 734 -18.32 -12.71 18.71
CA MET A 734 -18.91 -12.37 17.43
C MET A 734 -18.88 -10.86 17.24
N THR A 735 -18.60 -10.42 16.00
CA THR A 735 -18.53 -9.00 15.66
C THR A 735 -19.20 -8.78 14.32
N LEU A 736 -20.06 -7.78 14.25
CA LEU A 736 -20.55 -7.19 13.01
C LEU A 736 -19.97 -5.80 12.90
N GLU A 737 -19.33 -5.48 11.78
CA GLU A 737 -18.64 -4.21 11.61
C GLU A 737 -18.92 -3.64 10.23
N LEU A 738 -19.46 -2.43 10.17
CA LEU A 738 -19.64 -1.65 8.96
C LEU A 738 -18.43 -0.76 8.75
N ARG A 739 -17.75 -0.88 7.63
CA ARG A 739 -16.53 -0.15 7.26
C ARG A 739 -16.76 0.73 6.06
N TYR A 740 -16.34 1.97 6.13
CA TYR A 740 -16.37 2.90 4.99
C TYR A 740 -15.00 3.57 4.80
N PRO A 741 -14.36 3.43 3.61
CA PRO A 741 -13.04 3.99 3.39
C PRO A 741 -13.13 5.50 3.14
N LEU A 742 -12.43 6.26 3.94
CA LEU A 742 -12.26 7.71 3.77
C LEU A 742 -11.13 8.00 2.78
N MET A 743 -9.98 7.33 2.97
CA MET A 743 -8.80 7.44 2.11
C MET A 743 -8.18 6.05 1.94
N LEU A 744 -7.94 5.65 0.69
CA LEU A 744 -7.22 4.43 0.33
C LEU A 744 -6.11 4.85 -0.63
N GLU A 745 -4.92 5.07 -0.12
CA GLU A 745 -3.71 5.35 -0.88
C GLU A 745 -2.68 4.27 -0.58
N THR A 746 -1.68 4.12 -1.44
CA THR A 746 -0.67 3.06 -1.34
C THR A 746 0.09 3.07 -0.01
N SER A 747 0.29 4.26 0.57
CA SER A 747 1.00 4.44 1.84
C SER A 747 0.10 4.61 3.05
N THR A 748 -1.20 4.92 2.88
CA THR A 748 -2.08 5.28 3.98
C THR A 748 -3.52 4.88 3.70
N SER A 749 -4.09 4.08 4.58
CA SER A 749 -5.51 3.71 4.54
C SER A 749 -6.21 4.24 5.79
N ILE A 750 -7.23 5.09 5.57
CA ILE A 750 -8.09 5.62 6.64
C ILE A 750 -9.52 5.21 6.34
N PHE A 751 -10.17 4.57 7.28
CA PHE A 751 -11.58 4.19 7.16
C PHE A 751 -12.31 4.43 8.47
N ALA A 752 -13.58 4.77 8.37
CA ALA A 752 -14.50 4.83 9.50
C ALA A 752 -15.16 3.47 9.67
N LEU A 753 -15.43 3.11 10.92
CA LEU A 753 -16.13 1.87 11.25
C LEU A 753 -17.17 2.10 12.34
N ALA A 754 -18.27 1.35 12.24
CA ALA A 754 -19.26 1.18 13.30
C ALA A 754 -19.40 -0.32 13.53
N PHE A 755 -19.49 -0.73 14.79
CA PHE A 755 -19.51 -2.15 15.13
C PHE A 755 -20.48 -2.48 16.25
N VAL A 756 -20.93 -3.73 16.25
CA VAL A 756 -21.57 -4.40 17.38
C VAL A 756 -20.76 -5.65 17.67
N GLU A 757 -20.40 -5.84 18.91
CA GLU A 757 -19.54 -6.95 19.33
C GLU A 757 -20.13 -7.58 20.60
N GLY A 758 -20.19 -8.90 20.64
CA GLY A 758 -20.59 -9.68 21.79
C GLY A 758 -19.68 -10.87 21.99
N GLY A 759 -19.53 -11.30 23.22
CA GLY A 759 -18.73 -12.47 23.54
C GLY A 759 -18.86 -12.87 25.00
N ASN A 760 -18.35 -14.04 25.33
CA ASN A 760 -18.31 -14.54 26.68
C ASN A 760 -17.17 -15.55 26.86
N ALA A 761 -16.79 -15.77 28.11
CA ALA A 761 -15.82 -16.78 28.49
C ALA A 761 -16.37 -17.69 29.60
N TRP A 762 -15.97 -18.96 29.61
CA TRP A 762 -16.45 -19.97 30.56
C TRP A 762 -15.29 -20.68 31.23
N THR A 763 -15.43 -20.88 32.53
CA THR A 763 -14.45 -21.60 33.36
C THR A 763 -14.57 -23.14 33.23
N ASP A 764 -15.63 -23.61 32.56
CA ASP A 764 -15.83 -25.02 32.26
C ASP A 764 -16.35 -25.17 30.82
N VAL A 765 -15.68 -25.99 30.02
CA VAL A 765 -16.05 -26.29 28.63
C VAL A 765 -17.48 -26.87 28.52
N LYS A 766 -17.93 -27.60 29.53
CA LYS A 766 -19.29 -28.15 29.56
C LYS A 766 -20.38 -27.08 29.63
N LYS A 767 -20.06 -25.89 30.11
CA LYS A 767 -20.97 -24.72 30.17
C LYS A 767 -20.92 -23.84 28.93
N PHE A 768 -20.12 -24.23 27.93
CA PHE A 768 -19.97 -23.46 26.71
C PHE A 768 -21.30 -23.33 25.96
N ASN A 769 -21.75 -22.12 25.77
CA ASN A 769 -22.92 -21.78 24.94
C ASN A 769 -22.57 -20.53 24.10
N PRO A 770 -22.25 -20.69 22.82
CA PRO A 770 -21.78 -19.60 21.98
C PRO A 770 -22.80 -18.47 21.78
N LEU A 771 -24.08 -18.71 22.04
CA LEU A 771 -25.13 -17.70 21.93
C LEU A 771 -25.38 -16.94 23.25
N ASN A 772 -24.81 -17.36 24.37
CA ASN A 772 -24.86 -16.64 25.64
C ASN A 772 -23.77 -15.59 25.69
N MET A 773 -23.99 -14.47 25.01
CA MET A 773 -23.07 -13.36 24.87
C MET A 773 -23.40 -12.22 25.84
N LYS A 774 -22.36 -11.52 26.25
CA LYS A 774 -22.44 -10.26 26.99
C LYS A 774 -22.15 -9.09 26.05
#